data_97378a7fcf5fa75e3720cd1688b8a356
#
_entry.id   97378a7fcf5fa75e3720cd1688b8a356
#
_cell.length_a   1.000
_cell.length_b   1.000
_cell.length_c   1.000
_cell.angle_alpha   90.00
_cell.angle_beta   90.00
_cell.angle_gamma   90.00
#
_symmetry.space_group_name_H-M   'P 1'
#
loop_
_entity.id
_entity.type
_entity.pdbx_description
1 polymer ?
#
loop_
_entity_poly.entity_id
_entity_poly.type
_entity_poly.pdbx_seq_one_letter_code
_entity_poly.pdbx_strand_id
1 'polypeptide(L)'
;MLDTTINKTSVNIEDEMKRSYMDYAMSVIIGRALPDVRDGLKPVHRRCLFAMHEMSNDWNKPYKKSARVVGDVIGKYHPHGDSAAYDTIVRMAQDFSLRYPLVDGQGNFGSVDGDAPAAMRYTEIRMEQLAHQLLDDLDKETVETGPNYDGSLYEPLVLPAKFPNLLVNGSSGIAVGMATNIPPHNLSEVIDGIIAVIANPNLSFAELFALIPGPDFPTGGFIYGREGILQGYRTGRGIVQMRARAMVETQKKSERQSIVVTEIPYQVNKANLITKIAELVREKKLEGISDIRDESDRDGMRIVIELKRDEEPQIILNHLYKQTQMQCSFGINMLAIVAGRPKVLTLRDAIGYFIDHRREIVTRRTIFDLKKAEARAHILEGLKIALDWLDAVIELIRSSRNPEEAKAGLMAGQFADPAWLAKLEIASPAGQQDQRPQLSEKQAQAILEMRLQRLTGLERDKILNEYADILSLIQRLKEILASESEILNIIVTELRELKEKFGDERRTEIVDQTGEITLEDTIVEEDMVVTISHTGYIKRTAASLYRSQRRGGKGKTGMKTKEEDFVEQLFVASSKDNMLFFTDTGRVYQKKVYEIPEGGRATRGKAIVNLLNLADGEKVAAILSIKGAFDEERNLLMGTRLGVVKKSALSNYANIRTGGIIAINLDDGDSLIGVALTDGRQDVLLASKNGKSIRFREADTRAQGRDTRGVRGMTLEDDDVVIGMEVINPQTASSTIFTITENGYGKRTELDEYRVQSRAGKGVITIKTSDRNGCVVAIKQVTDDNDLMLITDQGKIIRNRITDTRVIGRNTQGVRLMVTEEHERIVAVAKLAERDDDETTDREIEEADPLGGVAAPGEEA
;
A
#
# COMPACT_ATOMS: atom_id res chain seq x y z
N MET A 1 -54.04 25.32 51.37
CA MET A 1 -53.55 25.78 50.05
C MET A 1 -52.07 25.91 50.19
N LEU A 2 -51.36 24.94 49.71
CA LEU A 2 -49.87 25.00 49.57
C LEU A 2 -49.56 25.77 48.30
N ASP A 3 -49.08 26.99 48.52
CA ASP A 3 -48.64 27.85 47.41
C ASP A 3 -47.27 27.34 46.89
N THR A 4 -47.29 26.47 45.89
CA THR A 4 -46.09 26.04 45.17
C THR A 4 -45.77 27.17 44.17
N THR A 5 -45.05 28.17 44.59
CA THR A 5 -44.36 29.09 43.68
C THR A 5 -43.31 28.27 42.83
N ILE A 6 -43.69 27.84 41.65
CA ILE A 6 -42.77 27.34 40.68
C ILE A 6 -41.87 28.51 40.25
N ASN A 7 -40.63 28.51 40.73
CA ASN A 7 -39.60 29.44 40.29
C ASN A 7 -39.31 29.21 38.82
N LYS A 8 -40.02 29.91 37.92
CA LYS A 8 -39.73 29.91 36.47
C LYS A 8 -38.50 30.75 36.20
N THR A 9 -37.34 30.13 36.13
CA THR A 9 -36.13 30.76 35.55
C THR A 9 -36.26 30.78 34.06
N SER A 10 -36.21 31.98 33.46
CA SER A 10 -36.15 32.15 32.01
C SER A 10 -34.75 31.74 31.54
N VAL A 11 -34.63 30.65 30.76
CA VAL A 11 -33.38 30.20 30.17
C VAL A 11 -33.42 30.56 28.68
N ASN A 12 -32.34 31.19 28.20
CA ASN A 12 -32.19 31.46 26.77
C ASN A 12 -31.99 30.14 26.02
N ILE A 13 -32.79 29.87 25.01
CA ILE A 13 -32.76 28.63 24.23
C ILE A 13 -31.39 28.40 23.57
N GLU A 14 -30.72 29.48 23.14
CA GLU A 14 -29.39 29.37 22.51
C GLU A 14 -28.32 28.90 23.53
N ASP A 15 -28.37 29.38 24.75
CA ASP A 15 -27.42 29.02 25.81
C ASP A 15 -27.67 27.57 26.28
N GLU A 16 -28.93 27.17 26.40
CA GLU A 16 -29.31 25.80 26.75
C GLU A 16 -28.90 24.82 25.65
N MET A 17 -29.13 25.15 24.38
CA MET A 17 -28.68 24.33 23.26
C MET A 17 -27.16 24.20 23.21
N LYS A 18 -26.41 25.28 23.38
CA LYS A 18 -24.94 25.26 23.43
C LYS A 18 -24.44 24.34 24.56
N ARG A 19 -25.02 24.48 25.75
CA ARG A 19 -24.66 23.68 26.92
C ARG A 19 -24.97 22.21 26.69
N SER A 20 -26.18 21.87 26.28
CA SER A 20 -26.62 20.50 26.03
C SER A 20 -25.82 19.84 24.93
N TYR A 21 -25.48 20.60 23.85
CA TYR A 21 -24.61 20.08 22.79
C TYR A 21 -23.17 19.85 23.26
N MET A 22 -22.63 20.74 24.10
CA MET A 22 -21.31 20.57 24.70
C MET A 22 -21.28 19.34 25.62
N ASP A 23 -22.28 19.17 26.47
CA ASP A 23 -22.39 18.04 27.40
C ASP A 23 -22.50 16.71 26.60
N TYR A 24 -23.31 16.71 25.55
CA TYR A 24 -23.42 15.56 24.65
C TYR A 24 -22.08 15.27 23.93
N ALA A 25 -21.43 16.29 23.38
CA ALA A 25 -20.15 16.15 22.69
C ALA A 25 -19.07 15.58 23.64
N MET A 26 -18.97 16.12 24.87
CA MET A 26 -18.05 15.64 25.89
C MET A 26 -18.35 14.18 26.27
N SER A 27 -19.62 13.84 26.47
CA SER A 27 -20.03 12.44 26.75
C SER A 27 -19.63 11.49 25.64
N VAL A 28 -19.81 11.87 24.37
CA VAL A 28 -19.42 11.02 23.21
C VAL A 28 -17.91 10.91 23.06
N ILE A 29 -17.17 12.00 23.27
CA ILE A 29 -15.72 12.05 23.13
C ILE A 29 -15.05 11.18 24.21
N ILE A 30 -15.37 11.43 25.49
CA ILE A 30 -14.68 10.78 26.62
C ILE A 30 -15.33 9.42 26.95
N GLY A 31 -16.67 9.34 26.90
CA GLY A 31 -17.43 8.20 27.42
C GLY A 31 -17.81 7.14 26.38
N ARG A 32 -17.47 7.30 25.07
CA ARG A 32 -17.93 6.36 24.02
C ARG A 32 -16.93 6.06 22.93
N ALA A 33 -16.45 7.08 22.20
CA ALA A 33 -15.83 6.89 20.89
C ALA A 33 -14.32 6.72 20.93
N LEU A 34 -13.63 7.36 21.87
CA LEU A 34 -12.18 7.37 21.91
C LEU A 34 -11.63 6.41 22.97
N PRO A 35 -10.47 5.74 22.69
CA PRO A 35 -9.79 4.88 23.64
C PRO A 35 -9.01 5.71 24.68
N ASP A 36 -8.84 5.17 25.90
CA ASP A 36 -7.86 5.69 26.86
C ASP A 36 -6.45 5.28 26.45
N VAL A 37 -5.48 6.18 26.56
CA VAL A 37 -4.10 5.92 26.13
C VAL A 37 -3.42 4.80 26.93
N ARG A 38 -3.84 4.60 28.19
CA ARG A 38 -3.22 3.69 29.16
C ARG A 38 -3.54 2.22 28.85
N ASP A 39 -4.82 1.89 28.62
CA ASP A 39 -5.27 0.51 28.35
C ASP A 39 -5.73 0.27 26.90
N GLY A 40 -5.82 1.33 26.09
CA GLY A 40 -6.22 1.23 24.68
C GLY A 40 -7.69 0.86 24.47
N LEU A 41 -8.52 0.90 25.52
CA LEU A 41 -9.90 0.45 25.47
C LEU A 41 -10.89 1.62 25.47
N LYS A 42 -11.99 1.45 24.75
CA LYS A 42 -13.17 2.28 24.93
C LYS A 42 -13.94 1.78 26.17
N PRO A 43 -14.80 2.63 26.77
CA PRO A 43 -15.55 2.21 27.96
C PRO A 43 -16.34 0.91 27.79
N VAL A 44 -16.97 0.69 26.63
CA VAL A 44 -17.72 -0.56 26.38
C VAL A 44 -16.83 -1.81 26.39
N HIS A 45 -15.63 -1.75 25.77
CA HIS A 45 -14.69 -2.89 25.76
C HIS A 45 -14.23 -3.20 27.19
N ARG A 46 -13.88 -2.17 27.95
CA ARG A 46 -13.42 -2.29 29.35
C ARG A 46 -14.50 -2.93 30.20
N ARG A 47 -15.76 -2.48 30.09
CA ARG A 47 -16.91 -3.03 30.81
C ARG A 47 -17.22 -4.48 30.45
N CYS A 48 -17.07 -4.86 29.15
CA CYS A 48 -17.24 -6.26 28.73
C CYS A 48 -16.19 -7.16 29.37
N LEU A 49 -14.91 -6.78 29.30
CA LEU A 49 -13.82 -7.58 29.90
C LEU A 49 -13.94 -7.64 31.43
N PHE A 50 -14.30 -6.53 32.08
CA PHE A 50 -14.51 -6.49 33.53
C PHE A 50 -15.67 -7.38 33.97
N ALA A 51 -16.81 -7.36 33.28
CA ALA A 51 -17.94 -8.22 33.57
C ALA A 51 -17.59 -9.71 33.37
N MET A 52 -16.82 -10.05 32.32
CA MET A 52 -16.32 -11.42 32.10
C MET A 52 -15.38 -11.86 33.24
N HIS A 53 -14.55 -10.97 33.74
CA HIS A 53 -13.65 -11.23 34.88
C HIS A 53 -14.44 -11.50 36.17
N GLU A 54 -15.42 -10.64 36.53
CA GLU A 54 -16.28 -10.86 37.70
C GLU A 54 -17.04 -12.17 37.62
N MET A 55 -17.49 -12.54 36.43
CA MET A 55 -18.13 -13.81 36.19
C MET A 55 -17.18 -15.02 36.27
N SER A 56 -15.87 -14.81 36.45
CA SER A 56 -14.82 -15.85 36.32
C SER A 56 -14.93 -16.61 34.98
N ASN A 57 -15.12 -15.87 33.89
CA ASN A 57 -15.24 -16.41 32.53
C ASN A 57 -13.85 -16.47 31.87
N ASP A 58 -12.94 -17.18 32.50
CA ASP A 58 -11.53 -17.23 32.17
C ASP A 58 -11.24 -18.19 31.01
N TRP A 59 -10.11 -18.01 30.32
CA TRP A 59 -9.66 -18.79 29.18
C TRP A 59 -9.58 -20.31 29.43
N ASN A 60 -9.36 -20.73 30.69
CA ASN A 60 -9.27 -22.11 31.12
C ASN A 60 -10.58 -22.66 31.73
N LYS A 61 -11.68 -21.91 31.65
CA LYS A 61 -13.01 -22.29 32.10
C LYS A 61 -13.92 -22.64 30.94
N PRO A 62 -15.05 -23.32 31.20
CA PRO A 62 -16.05 -23.55 30.18
C PRO A 62 -16.61 -22.26 29.59
N TYR A 63 -16.96 -22.32 28.32
CA TYR A 63 -17.63 -21.19 27.65
C TYR A 63 -18.98 -20.85 28.32
N LYS A 64 -19.35 -19.58 28.26
CA LYS A 64 -20.66 -19.07 28.69
C LYS A 64 -21.44 -18.54 27.50
N LYS A 65 -22.77 -18.65 27.52
CA LYS A 65 -23.60 -18.03 26.49
C LYS A 65 -23.36 -16.53 26.40
N SER A 66 -23.19 -16.02 25.19
CA SER A 66 -22.95 -14.58 24.95
C SER A 66 -24.09 -13.74 25.53
N ALA A 67 -25.35 -14.21 25.41
CA ALA A 67 -26.50 -13.53 25.99
C ALA A 67 -26.41 -13.32 27.51
N ARG A 68 -25.77 -14.23 28.25
CA ARG A 68 -25.59 -14.09 29.70
C ARG A 68 -24.55 -12.97 30.01
N VAL A 69 -23.45 -12.97 29.27
CA VAL A 69 -22.42 -11.92 29.47
C VAL A 69 -22.97 -10.56 29.07
N VAL A 70 -23.66 -10.45 27.92
CA VAL A 70 -24.32 -9.22 27.48
C VAL A 70 -25.30 -8.72 28.52
N GLY A 71 -26.14 -9.62 29.09
CA GLY A 71 -27.08 -9.28 30.15
C GLY A 71 -26.40 -8.69 31.41
N ASP A 72 -25.30 -9.26 31.86
CA ASP A 72 -24.50 -8.73 32.99
C ASP A 72 -23.88 -7.36 32.65
N VAL A 73 -23.33 -7.18 31.44
CA VAL A 73 -22.75 -5.93 30.98
C VAL A 73 -23.77 -4.79 30.99
N ILE A 74 -24.93 -5.00 30.35
CA ILE A 74 -25.94 -3.93 30.25
C ILE A 74 -26.68 -3.68 31.59
N GLY A 75 -26.87 -4.74 32.38
CA GLY A 75 -27.54 -4.63 33.66
C GLY A 75 -26.68 -3.96 34.72
N LYS A 76 -25.38 -4.14 34.72
CA LYS A 76 -24.49 -3.65 35.79
C LYS A 76 -23.68 -2.42 35.41
N TYR A 77 -23.23 -2.29 34.15
CA TYR A 77 -22.19 -1.30 33.81
C TYR A 77 -22.51 -0.43 32.61
N HIS A 78 -23.22 -0.95 31.58
CA HIS A 78 -23.35 -0.27 30.29
C HIS A 78 -24.82 -0.02 29.93
N PRO A 79 -25.43 1.13 30.28
CA PRO A 79 -26.85 1.40 30.13
C PRO A 79 -27.21 1.74 28.64
N HIS A 80 -26.87 0.86 27.71
CA HIS A 80 -27.14 1.00 26.29
C HIS A 80 -27.74 -0.32 25.72
N GLY A 81 -28.11 -0.32 24.43
CA GLY A 81 -28.70 -1.50 23.80
C GLY A 81 -27.82 -2.75 23.84
N ASP A 82 -28.44 -3.92 23.99
CA ASP A 82 -27.79 -5.23 24.03
C ASP A 82 -27.01 -5.54 22.75
N SER A 83 -27.52 -5.12 21.60
CA SER A 83 -26.83 -5.27 20.30
C SER A 83 -25.47 -4.57 20.29
N ALA A 84 -25.37 -3.35 20.84
CA ALA A 84 -24.09 -2.62 20.89
C ALA A 84 -23.03 -3.35 21.74
N ALA A 85 -23.43 -3.92 22.87
CA ALA A 85 -22.55 -4.72 23.73
C ALA A 85 -22.17 -6.04 23.03
N TYR A 86 -23.12 -6.71 22.37
CA TYR A 86 -22.86 -7.95 21.64
C TYR A 86 -21.93 -7.70 20.44
N ASP A 87 -22.17 -6.68 19.62
CA ASP A 87 -21.31 -6.34 18.48
C ASP A 87 -19.87 -6.01 18.91
N THR A 88 -19.71 -5.40 20.10
CA THR A 88 -18.40 -5.16 20.67
C THR A 88 -17.70 -6.47 21.03
N ILE A 89 -18.38 -7.41 21.65
CA ILE A 89 -17.86 -8.73 22.00
C ILE A 89 -17.51 -9.50 20.73
N VAL A 90 -18.37 -9.46 19.71
CA VAL A 90 -18.14 -10.08 18.40
C VAL A 90 -16.84 -9.58 17.77
N ARG A 91 -16.63 -8.26 17.75
CA ARG A 91 -15.40 -7.68 17.19
C ARG A 91 -14.15 -8.10 17.97
N MET A 92 -14.25 -8.24 19.30
CA MET A 92 -13.14 -8.73 20.13
C MET A 92 -12.81 -10.21 19.91
N ALA A 93 -13.74 -10.98 19.34
CA ALA A 93 -13.56 -12.40 19.01
C ALA A 93 -13.14 -12.66 17.54
N GLN A 94 -13.22 -11.64 16.65
CA GLN A 94 -12.87 -11.78 15.24
C GLN A 94 -11.37 -11.62 15.02
N ASP A 95 -10.71 -12.65 14.48
CA ASP A 95 -9.27 -12.68 14.16
C ASP A 95 -8.89 -11.81 12.95
N PHE A 96 -9.87 -11.43 12.13
CA PHE A 96 -9.72 -10.48 11.02
C PHE A 96 -10.02 -9.02 11.42
N SER A 97 -10.55 -8.78 12.62
CA SER A 97 -10.85 -7.45 13.16
C SER A 97 -9.78 -6.97 14.12
N LEU A 98 -9.32 -7.82 15.04
CA LEU A 98 -8.25 -7.56 15.98
C LEU A 98 -7.01 -8.35 15.62
N ARG A 99 -5.85 -7.72 15.72
CA ARG A 99 -4.56 -8.40 15.49
C ARG A 99 -4.29 -9.48 16.54
N TYR A 100 -4.73 -9.21 17.78
CA TYR A 100 -4.71 -10.14 18.92
C TYR A 100 -6.11 -10.13 19.56
N PRO A 101 -6.95 -11.14 19.28
CA PRO A 101 -8.28 -11.26 19.86
C PRO A 101 -8.25 -11.24 21.38
N LEU A 102 -9.27 -10.66 22.00
CA LEU A 102 -9.43 -10.57 23.46
C LEU A 102 -10.52 -11.53 23.99
N VAL A 103 -11.35 -12.05 23.08
CA VAL A 103 -12.42 -12.98 23.40
C VAL A 103 -12.24 -14.22 22.54
N ASP A 104 -12.30 -15.39 23.18
CA ASP A 104 -12.38 -16.70 22.53
C ASP A 104 -13.87 -17.06 22.34
N GLY A 105 -14.29 -17.16 21.07
CA GLY A 105 -15.67 -17.38 20.66
C GLY A 105 -15.95 -18.77 20.11
N GLN A 106 -17.01 -19.39 20.53
CA GLN A 106 -17.52 -20.64 19.96
C GLN A 106 -18.87 -20.42 19.27
N GLY A 107 -18.91 -20.70 17.96
CA GLY A 107 -20.08 -20.47 17.11
C GLY A 107 -19.72 -19.58 15.89
N ASN A 108 -20.74 -18.97 15.28
CA ASN A 108 -20.57 -18.08 14.15
C ASN A 108 -20.49 -16.62 14.63
N PHE A 109 -19.31 -16.04 14.54
CA PHE A 109 -19.00 -14.62 14.86
C PHE A 109 -18.87 -13.74 13.60
N GLY A 110 -19.45 -14.15 12.47
CA GLY A 110 -19.31 -13.45 11.20
C GLY A 110 -18.08 -13.93 10.41
N SER A 111 -17.91 -13.37 9.23
CA SER A 111 -16.81 -13.70 8.32
C SER A 111 -16.25 -12.46 7.63
N VAL A 112 -15.12 -12.62 6.94
CA VAL A 112 -14.53 -11.60 6.06
C VAL A 112 -15.45 -11.26 4.87
N ASP A 113 -16.41 -12.12 4.56
CA ASP A 113 -17.47 -11.89 3.56
C ASP A 113 -18.54 -10.89 4.02
N GLY A 114 -18.51 -10.50 5.29
CA GLY A 114 -19.47 -9.58 5.88
C GLY A 114 -20.74 -10.26 6.37
N ASP A 115 -20.71 -11.59 6.55
CA ASP A 115 -21.80 -12.31 7.19
C ASP A 115 -22.03 -11.80 8.60
N ALA A 116 -23.30 -11.64 8.95
CA ALA A 116 -23.65 -11.25 10.29
C ALA A 116 -23.35 -12.38 11.30
N PRO A 117 -22.94 -12.05 12.54
CA PRO A 117 -22.79 -13.05 13.58
C PRO A 117 -24.14 -13.70 13.89
N ALA A 118 -24.10 -14.93 14.38
CA ALA A 118 -25.31 -15.58 14.89
C ALA A 118 -25.86 -14.83 16.10
N ALA A 119 -27.16 -14.88 16.35
CA ALA A 119 -27.77 -14.24 17.51
C ALA A 119 -27.11 -14.73 18.83
N MET A 120 -26.93 -13.81 19.80
CA MET A 120 -26.19 -14.05 21.06
C MET A 120 -26.65 -15.23 21.90
N ARG A 121 -27.86 -15.77 21.65
CA ARG A 121 -28.38 -17.00 22.28
C ARG A 121 -27.73 -18.29 21.74
N TYR A 122 -27.14 -18.24 20.56
CA TYR A 122 -26.47 -19.38 19.92
C TYR A 122 -24.95 -19.38 20.11
N THR A 123 -24.32 -18.21 20.28
CA THR A 123 -22.88 -18.11 20.48
C THR A 123 -22.48 -18.24 21.94
N GLU A 124 -21.27 -18.73 22.16
CA GLU A 124 -20.66 -18.88 23.48
C GLU A 124 -19.27 -18.20 23.50
N ILE A 125 -18.89 -17.65 24.63
CA ILE A 125 -17.65 -16.88 24.77
C ILE A 125 -16.95 -17.16 26.08
N ARG A 126 -15.65 -16.92 26.08
CA ARG A 126 -14.78 -16.78 27.26
C ARG A 126 -13.65 -15.80 26.93
N MET A 127 -12.92 -15.32 27.92
CA MET A 127 -11.76 -14.46 27.67
C MET A 127 -10.63 -15.23 27.01
N GLU A 128 -9.91 -14.58 26.10
CA GLU A 128 -8.65 -15.07 25.61
C GLU A 128 -7.56 -14.98 26.69
N GLN A 129 -6.51 -15.81 26.55
CA GLN A 129 -5.42 -15.82 27.55
C GLN A 129 -4.70 -14.48 27.61
N LEU A 130 -4.54 -13.76 26.50
CA LEU A 130 -3.94 -12.44 26.45
C LEU A 130 -4.82 -11.38 27.15
N ALA A 131 -6.15 -11.49 27.12
CA ALA A 131 -7.06 -10.56 27.77
C ALA A 131 -6.86 -10.52 29.29
N HIS A 132 -6.46 -11.64 29.92
CA HIS A 132 -6.10 -11.65 31.34
C HIS A 132 -4.95 -10.71 31.67
N GLN A 133 -4.03 -10.47 30.74
CA GLN A 133 -2.91 -9.54 30.95
C GLN A 133 -3.35 -8.07 31.04
N LEU A 134 -4.58 -7.76 30.60
CA LEU A 134 -5.17 -6.44 30.81
C LEU A 134 -5.77 -6.28 32.21
N LEU A 135 -6.22 -7.38 32.82
CA LEU A 135 -6.95 -7.41 34.08
C LEU A 135 -6.09 -7.85 35.29
N ASP A 136 -4.90 -8.33 35.02
CA ASP A 136 -4.00 -8.88 36.05
C ASP A 136 -3.64 -7.79 37.08
N ASP A 137 -3.61 -8.18 38.38
CA ASP A 137 -3.41 -7.27 39.51
C ASP A 137 -4.59 -6.27 39.79
N LEU A 138 -5.77 -6.43 39.18
CA LEU A 138 -6.91 -5.55 39.40
C LEU A 138 -7.40 -5.58 40.86
N ASP A 139 -7.28 -6.74 41.53
CA ASP A 139 -7.63 -6.98 42.92
C ASP A 139 -6.66 -6.35 43.93
N LYS A 140 -5.56 -5.75 43.46
CA LYS A 140 -4.50 -5.15 44.29
C LYS A 140 -4.58 -3.61 44.38
N GLU A 141 -5.71 -3.03 44.14
CA GLU A 141 -5.92 -1.57 44.20
C GLU A 141 -4.97 -0.78 43.27
N THR A 142 -4.62 -1.38 42.13
CA THR A 142 -3.65 -0.81 41.20
C THR A 142 -4.22 0.34 40.37
N VAL A 143 -5.53 0.37 40.16
CA VAL A 143 -6.26 1.38 39.38
C VAL A 143 -7.37 2.03 40.18
N GLU A 144 -7.80 3.21 39.76
CA GLU A 144 -8.94 3.90 40.35
C GLU A 144 -10.24 3.26 39.89
N THR A 145 -11.19 3.15 40.78
CA THR A 145 -12.57 2.72 40.56
C THR A 145 -13.53 3.87 40.67
N GLY A 146 -14.59 3.87 39.91
CA GLY A 146 -15.67 4.83 39.97
C GLY A 146 -17.03 4.12 40.10
N PRO A 147 -18.07 4.84 40.50
CA PRO A 147 -19.41 4.30 40.54
C PRO A 147 -19.90 3.97 39.09
N ASN A 148 -20.67 2.91 38.95
CA ASN A 148 -21.40 2.62 37.75
C ASN A 148 -22.51 3.66 37.49
N TYR A 149 -23.31 3.47 36.41
CA TYR A 149 -24.31 4.45 35.98
C TYR A 149 -25.42 4.75 37.02
N ASP A 150 -25.73 3.82 37.92
CA ASP A 150 -26.77 3.98 38.97
C ASP A 150 -26.19 4.12 40.37
N GLY A 151 -24.85 4.07 40.52
CA GLY A 151 -24.15 4.20 41.81
C GLY A 151 -24.23 2.94 42.68
N SER A 152 -24.80 1.82 42.19
CA SER A 152 -24.97 0.62 43.00
C SER A 152 -23.69 -0.24 43.07
N LEU A 153 -22.83 -0.15 42.06
CA LEU A 153 -21.59 -0.92 41.94
C LEU A 153 -20.42 0.00 41.56
N TYR A 154 -19.21 -0.52 41.65
CA TYR A 154 -18.00 0.15 41.23
C TYR A 154 -17.41 -0.55 39.98
N GLU A 155 -16.89 0.25 39.05
CA GLU A 155 -16.19 -0.24 37.87
C GLU A 155 -14.80 0.40 37.78
N PRO A 156 -13.78 -0.28 37.17
CA PRO A 156 -12.48 0.32 36.99
C PRO A 156 -12.54 1.41 35.93
N LEU A 157 -11.95 2.57 36.19
CA LEU A 157 -11.86 3.67 35.21
C LEU A 157 -10.86 3.37 34.09
N VAL A 158 -9.87 2.51 34.39
CA VAL A 158 -8.85 2.02 33.45
C VAL A 158 -8.41 0.63 33.92
N LEU A 159 -7.93 -0.23 33.02
CA LEU A 159 -7.37 -1.53 33.38
C LEU A 159 -5.87 -1.45 33.62
N PRO A 160 -5.28 -2.37 34.44
CA PRO A 160 -3.82 -2.41 34.70
C PRO A 160 -2.96 -2.58 33.46
N ALA A 161 -3.43 -3.28 32.44
CA ALA A 161 -2.87 -3.43 31.10
C ALA A 161 -1.35 -3.73 31.07
N LYS A 162 -0.95 -4.99 31.21
CA LYS A 162 0.46 -5.39 31.16
C LYS A 162 1.09 -5.24 29.77
N PHE A 163 0.29 -5.24 28.68
CA PHE A 163 0.76 -5.03 27.33
C PHE A 163 0.14 -3.78 26.69
N PRO A 164 0.79 -3.16 25.70
CA PRO A 164 0.37 -1.89 25.10
C PRO A 164 -0.76 -2.07 24.10
N ASN A 165 -1.95 -2.41 24.57
CA ASN A 165 -3.11 -2.78 23.75
C ASN A 165 -3.51 -1.68 22.75
N LEU A 166 -3.31 -0.39 23.09
CA LEU A 166 -3.59 0.72 22.16
C LEU A 166 -2.80 0.59 20.84
N LEU A 167 -1.53 0.23 20.92
CA LEU A 167 -0.67 0.06 19.73
C LEU A 167 -0.86 -1.32 19.09
N VAL A 168 -0.99 -2.36 19.90
CA VAL A 168 -1.03 -3.75 19.42
C VAL A 168 -2.32 -4.05 18.67
N ASN A 169 -3.48 -3.67 19.20
CA ASN A 169 -4.78 -3.88 18.55
C ASN A 169 -5.30 -2.65 17.80
N GLY A 170 -4.72 -1.48 18.06
CA GLY A 170 -5.23 -0.25 17.50
C GLY A 170 -6.62 0.14 18.02
N SER A 171 -7.21 1.17 17.44
CA SER A 171 -8.58 1.58 17.72
C SER A 171 -9.12 2.45 16.60
N SER A 172 -10.38 2.29 16.21
CA SER A 172 -11.08 3.18 15.28
C SER A 172 -12.36 3.70 15.91
N GLY A 173 -12.69 4.97 15.72
CA GLY A 173 -13.91 5.56 16.28
C GLY A 173 -14.17 6.96 15.78
N ILE A 174 -15.47 7.31 15.70
CA ILE A 174 -15.94 8.63 15.27
C ILE A 174 -16.64 9.30 16.46
N ALA A 175 -16.11 10.44 16.88
CA ALA A 175 -16.67 11.28 17.91
C ALA A 175 -17.23 12.58 17.30
N VAL A 176 -17.73 13.48 18.13
CA VAL A 176 -18.20 14.80 17.68
C VAL A 176 -16.99 15.67 17.32
N GLY A 177 -16.88 16.06 16.06
CA GLY A 177 -15.83 16.93 15.55
C GLY A 177 -14.44 16.30 15.44
N MET A 178 -14.27 15.02 15.79
CA MET A 178 -13.00 14.31 15.70
C MET A 178 -13.17 12.80 15.51
N ALA A 179 -12.14 12.15 15.00
CA ALA A 179 -12.12 10.70 14.82
C ALA A 179 -10.75 10.14 15.22
N THR A 180 -10.73 8.90 15.69
CA THR A 180 -9.50 8.14 15.90
C THR A 180 -9.40 6.98 14.88
N ASN A 181 -8.20 6.70 14.41
CA ASN A 181 -7.91 5.54 13.58
C ASN A 181 -6.46 5.11 13.79
N ILE A 182 -6.24 4.36 14.87
CA ILE A 182 -4.91 3.88 15.28
C ILE A 182 -4.73 2.49 14.67
N PRO A 183 -3.70 2.27 13.85
CA PRO A 183 -3.46 0.96 13.25
C PRO A 183 -2.95 -0.05 14.27
N PRO A 184 -3.22 -1.35 14.09
CA PRO A 184 -2.62 -2.41 14.88
C PRO A 184 -1.14 -2.61 14.53
N HIS A 185 -0.37 -3.21 15.49
CA HIS A 185 1.06 -3.46 15.35
C HIS A 185 1.43 -4.84 15.87
N ASN A 186 2.58 -5.35 15.46
CA ASN A 186 3.13 -6.59 15.97
C ASN A 186 3.55 -6.44 17.44
N LEU A 187 3.14 -7.38 18.29
CA LEU A 187 3.40 -7.35 19.73
C LEU A 187 4.90 -7.37 20.04
N SER A 188 5.66 -8.24 19.38
CA SER A 188 7.10 -8.39 19.59
C SER A 188 7.85 -7.10 19.27
N GLU A 189 7.53 -6.45 18.16
CA GLU A 189 8.15 -5.21 17.72
C GLU A 189 7.85 -4.04 18.67
N VAL A 190 6.59 -3.93 19.12
CA VAL A 190 6.19 -2.88 20.08
C VAL A 190 6.87 -3.08 21.42
N ILE A 191 6.97 -4.32 21.91
CA ILE A 191 7.69 -4.64 23.15
C ILE A 191 9.17 -4.30 23.02
N ASP A 192 9.84 -4.68 21.92
CA ASP A 192 11.24 -4.32 21.69
C ASP A 192 11.44 -2.79 21.66
N GLY A 193 10.54 -2.06 21.02
CA GLY A 193 10.54 -0.60 21.02
C GLY A 193 10.38 -0.01 22.43
N ILE A 194 9.48 -0.54 23.24
CA ILE A 194 9.27 -0.09 24.64
C ILE A 194 10.52 -0.36 25.47
N ILE A 195 11.09 -1.56 25.38
CA ILE A 195 12.32 -1.93 26.12
C ILE A 195 13.48 -1.02 25.74
N ALA A 196 13.63 -0.71 24.44
CA ALA A 196 14.66 0.22 23.96
C ALA A 196 14.47 1.64 24.50
N VAL A 197 13.22 2.13 24.58
CA VAL A 197 12.90 3.46 25.15
C VAL A 197 13.18 3.50 26.66
N ILE A 198 12.90 2.39 27.39
CA ILE A 198 13.22 2.27 28.81
C ILE A 198 14.75 2.30 29.02
N ALA A 199 15.50 1.58 28.19
CA ALA A 199 16.96 1.51 28.27
C ALA A 199 17.62 2.85 27.88
N ASN A 200 17.07 3.55 26.90
CA ASN A 200 17.57 4.85 26.44
C ASN A 200 16.42 5.85 26.26
N PRO A 201 16.12 6.68 27.27
CA PRO A 201 15.08 7.70 27.17
C PRO A 201 15.27 8.74 26.05
N ASN A 202 16.49 8.86 25.51
CA ASN A 202 16.85 9.76 24.41
C ASN A 202 16.99 9.03 23.06
N LEU A 203 16.43 7.82 22.93
CA LEU A 203 16.43 7.04 21.69
C LEU A 203 15.93 7.89 20.52
N SER A 204 16.68 7.92 19.42
CA SER A 204 16.30 8.69 18.23
C SER A 204 15.06 8.09 17.55
N PHE A 205 14.33 8.91 16.81
CA PHE A 205 13.18 8.44 16.05
C PHE A 205 13.57 7.36 15.01
N ALA A 206 14.77 7.46 14.40
CA ALA A 206 15.25 6.49 13.42
C ALA A 206 15.49 5.11 14.04
N GLU A 207 16.08 5.07 15.24
CA GLU A 207 16.31 3.82 15.99
C GLU A 207 14.97 3.19 16.42
N LEU A 208 14.02 3.99 16.90
CA LEU A 208 12.69 3.51 17.26
C LEU A 208 11.94 2.96 16.03
N PHE A 209 12.05 3.64 14.89
CA PHE A 209 11.43 3.21 13.62
C PHE A 209 12.04 1.92 13.09
N ALA A 210 13.32 1.65 13.36
CA ALA A 210 13.96 0.38 12.99
C ALA A 210 13.39 -0.81 13.77
N LEU A 211 12.94 -0.58 15.02
CA LEU A 211 12.32 -1.60 15.87
C LEU A 211 10.83 -1.79 15.58
N ILE A 212 10.11 -0.70 15.25
CA ILE A 212 8.68 -0.70 14.93
C ILE A 212 8.53 -0.14 13.50
N PRO A 213 8.75 -0.96 12.46
CA PRO A 213 8.84 -0.47 11.08
C PRO A 213 7.48 -0.04 10.49
N GLY A 214 6.36 -0.45 11.08
CA GLY A 214 5.05 -0.09 10.57
C GLY A 214 3.89 -0.87 11.20
N PRO A 215 2.65 -0.55 10.79
CA PRO A 215 1.47 -1.31 11.16
C PRO A 215 1.57 -2.78 10.77
N ASP A 216 0.86 -3.63 11.50
CA ASP A 216 0.75 -5.07 11.23
C ASP A 216 -0.73 -5.47 11.28
N PHE A 217 -1.37 -5.56 10.12
CA PHE A 217 -2.80 -5.82 10.00
C PHE A 217 -3.14 -7.31 10.17
N PRO A 218 -4.27 -7.64 10.81
CA PRO A 218 -4.67 -9.02 11.03
C PRO A 218 -4.88 -9.81 9.73
N THR A 219 -5.30 -9.16 8.65
CA THR A 219 -5.55 -9.76 7.33
C THR A 219 -4.30 -9.84 6.44
N GLY A 220 -3.13 -9.46 6.94
CA GLY A 220 -1.86 -9.50 6.17
C GLY A 220 -1.78 -8.43 5.07
N GLY A 221 -1.43 -8.85 3.86
CA GLY A 221 -1.25 -7.98 2.70
C GLY A 221 0.05 -7.20 2.70
N PHE A 222 0.10 -6.18 1.84
CA PHE A 222 1.26 -5.30 1.68
C PHE A 222 0.96 -3.87 2.11
N ILE A 223 1.96 -3.20 2.69
CA ILE A 223 2.00 -1.73 2.79
C ILE A 223 3.00 -1.22 1.77
N TYR A 224 2.56 -0.32 0.90
CA TYR A 224 3.39 0.30 -0.13
C TYR A 224 3.89 1.68 0.29
N GLY A 225 5.21 1.82 0.37
CA GLY A 225 5.90 3.04 0.78
C GLY A 225 5.96 3.25 2.29
N ARG A 226 7.06 3.84 2.79
CA ARG A 226 7.27 4.13 4.22
C ARG A 226 6.91 5.56 4.62
N GLU A 227 6.71 6.47 3.67
CA GLU A 227 6.50 7.90 3.97
C GLU A 227 5.28 8.15 4.83
N GLY A 228 4.14 7.49 4.51
CA GLY A 228 2.91 7.62 5.28
C GLY A 228 3.04 7.09 6.71
N ILE A 229 3.82 6.02 6.92
CA ILE A 229 4.14 5.47 8.24
C ILE A 229 5.00 6.47 9.02
N LEU A 230 6.10 6.95 8.41
CA LEU A 230 7.00 7.92 9.03
C LEU A 230 6.26 9.19 9.46
N GLN A 231 5.39 9.72 8.59
CA GLN A 231 4.57 10.87 8.88
C GLN A 231 3.60 10.57 10.04
N GLY A 232 2.91 9.42 9.98
CA GLY A 232 1.97 8.98 11.02
C GLY A 232 2.62 8.88 12.39
N TYR A 233 3.80 8.28 12.48
CA TYR A 233 4.51 8.10 13.75
C TYR A 233 5.13 9.39 14.31
N ARG A 234 5.54 10.33 13.44
CA ARG A 234 6.09 11.63 13.86
C ARG A 234 5.03 12.63 14.28
N THR A 235 3.89 12.65 13.60
CA THR A 235 2.87 13.71 13.77
C THR A 235 1.55 13.21 14.33
N GLY A 236 1.37 11.89 14.44
CA GLY A 236 0.10 11.27 14.78
C GLY A 236 -0.89 11.19 13.62
N ARG A 237 -0.53 11.69 12.43
CA ARG A 237 -1.37 11.65 11.22
C ARG A 237 -0.56 11.27 10.00
N GLY A 238 -1.08 10.31 9.21
CA GLY A 238 -0.43 9.84 7.99
C GLY A 238 -1.40 9.02 7.15
N ILE A 239 -1.00 8.71 5.92
CA ILE A 239 -1.79 7.86 5.03
C ILE A 239 -0.88 6.75 4.53
N VAL A 240 -1.25 5.49 4.76
CA VAL A 240 -0.55 4.32 4.23
C VAL A 240 -1.38 3.65 3.14
N GLN A 241 -0.72 3.18 2.09
CA GLN A 241 -1.36 2.42 1.01
C GLN A 241 -1.27 0.93 1.33
N MET A 242 -2.42 0.27 1.43
CA MET A 242 -2.52 -1.18 1.61
C MET A 242 -2.86 -1.83 0.27
N ARG A 243 -2.26 -3.00 0.00
CA ARG A 243 -2.56 -3.84 -1.16
C ARG A 243 -2.82 -5.28 -0.77
N ALA A 244 -3.72 -5.92 -1.52
CA ALA A 244 -3.94 -7.36 -1.47
C ALA A 244 -2.68 -8.13 -1.88
N ARG A 245 -2.45 -9.30 -1.27
CA ARG A 245 -1.44 -10.25 -1.74
C ARG A 245 -2.04 -11.07 -2.88
N ALA A 246 -1.49 -10.91 -4.06
CA ALA A 246 -1.91 -11.63 -5.25
C ALA A 246 -0.72 -12.25 -5.96
N MET A 247 -0.89 -13.44 -6.51
CA MET A 247 0.11 -14.16 -7.28
C MET A 247 -0.47 -14.65 -8.60
N VAL A 248 0.38 -14.83 -9.60
CA VAL A 248 -0.02 -15.39 -10.90
C VAL A 248 0.27 -16.88 -10.88
N GLU A 249 -0.76 -17.69 -11.13
CA GLU A 249 -0.64 -19.14 -11.29
C GLU A 249 -0.91 -19.53 -12.73
N THR A 250 -0.08 -20.40 -13.30
CA THR A 250 -0.28 -20.97 -14.64
C THR A 250 -0.76 -22.40 -14.53
N GLN A 251 -1.88 -22.71 -15.13
CA GLN A 251 -2.43 -24.06 -15.14
C GLN A 251 -1.61 -24.99 -16.04
N LYS A 252 -1.04 -26.05 -15.47
CA LYS A 252 -0.14 -27.01 -16.14
C LYS A 252 -0.71 -27.68 -17.40
N LYS A 253 -2.05 -27.74 -17.58
CA LYS A 253 -2.71 -28.44 -18.67
C LYS A 253 -3.24 -27.54 -19.79
N SER A 254 -3.45 -26.25 -19.55
CA SER A 254 -4.14 -25.35 -20.49
C SER A 254 -3.38 -24.07 -20.80
N GLU A 255 -2.18 -23.89 -20.23
CA GLU A 255 -1.37 -22.66 -20.30
C GLU A 255 -2.14 -21.38 -19.90
N ARG A 256 -3.38 -21.52 -19.41
CA ARG A 256 -4.16 -20.40 -18.90
C ARG A 256 -3.57 -19.89 -17.61
N GLN A 257 -3.51 -18.58 -17.51
CA GLN A 257 -3.05 -17.89 -16.32
C GLN A 257 -4.25 -17.45 -15.49
N SER A 258 -4.07 -17.44 -14.18
CA SER A 258 -5.04 -16.93 -13.21
C SER A 258 -4.34 -16.06 -12.17
N ILE A 259 -5.00 -15.01 -11.74
CA ILE A 259 -4.57 -14.21 -10.59
C ILE A 259 -5.26 -14.79 -9.36
N VAL A 260 -4.46 -15.21 -8.39
CA VAL A 260 -4.93 -15.78 -7.13
C VAL A 260 -4.66 -14.78 -6.02
N VAL A 261 -5.72 -14.34 -5.34
CA VAL A 261 -5.63 -13.42 -4.19
C VAL A 261 -5.76 -14.24 -2.91
N THR A 262 -4.72 -14.20 -2.07
CA THR A 262 -4.65 -14.94 -0.80
C THR A 262 -4.88 -14.07 0.43
N GLU A 263 -4.67 -12.75 0.33
CA GLU A 263 -4.88 -11.80 1.40
C GLU A 263 -5.49 -10.51 0.84
N ILE A 264 -6.43 -9.92 1.55
CA ILE A 264 -7.07 -8.65 1.19
C ILE A 264 -6.72 -7.56 2.20
N PRO A 265 -6.78 -6.27 1.81
CA PRO A 265 -6.51 -5.17 2.73
C PRO A 265 -7.44 -5.18 3.93
N TYR A 266 -6.92 -4.69 5.06
CA TYR A 266 -7.66 -4.61 6.31
C TYR A 266 -8.98 -3.84 6.17
N GLN A 267 -10.04 -4.34 6.77
CA GLN A 267 -11.41 -3.80 6.73
C GLN A 267 -12.10 -3.85 5.35
N VAL A 268 -11.54 -4.56 4.39
CA VAL A 268 -12.21 -4.80 3.11
C VAL A 268 -13.11 -6.04 3.21
N ASN A 269 -14.33 -5.91 2.69
CA ASN A 269 -15.29 -7.01 2.59
C ASN A 269 -15.02 -7.81 1.31
N LYS A 270 -14.75 -9.13 1.45
CA LYS A 270 -14.39 -10.02 0.33
C LYS A 270 -15.51 -10.17 -0.70
N ALA A 271 -16.74 -10.39 -0.26
CA ALA A 271 -17.89 -10.55 -1.16
C ALA A 271 -18.17 -9.27 -1.97
N ASN A 272 -18.09 -8.09 -1.33
CA ASN A 272 -18.25 -6.82 -2.03
C ASN A 272 -17.11 -6.58 -3.04
N LEU A 273 -15.88 -6.97 -2.71
CA LEU A 273 -14.75 -6.89 -3.61
C LEU A 273 -14.98 -7.75 -4.87
N ILE A 274 -15.37 -9.00 -4.71
CA ILE A 274 -15.68 -9.93 -5.82
C ILE A 274 -16.81 -9.36 -6.68
N THR A 275 -17.91 -8.91 -6.06
CA THR A 275 -19.03 -8.28 -6.76
C THR A 275 -18.59 -7.07 -7.57
N LYS A 276 -17.76 -6.21 -6.99
CA LYS A 276 -17.24 -5.03 -7.69
C LYS A 276 -16.37 -5.38 -8.89
N ILE A 277 -15.52 -6.39 -8.78
CA ILE A 277 -14.72 -6.88 -9.91
C ILE A 277 -15.65 -7.39 -11.03
N ALA A 278 -16.65 -8.21 -10.69
CA ALA A 278 -17.62 -8.73 -11.66
C ALA A 278 -18.45 -7.61 -12.35
N GLU A 279 -18.82 -6.54 -11.62
CA GLU A 279 -19.46 -5.36 -12.19
C GLU A 279 -18.57 -4.67 -13.22
N LEU A 280 -17.30 -4.42 -12.90
CA LEU A 280 -16.34 -3.77 -13.81
C LEU A 280 -16.11 -4.60 -15.09
N VAL A 281 -16.08 -5.93 -14.98
CA VAL A 281 -16.00 -6.84 -16.14
C VAL A 281 -17.26 -6.73 -17.00
N ARG A 282 -18.45 -6.74 -16.40
CA ARG A 282 -19.72 -6.59 -17.12
C ARG A 282 -19.86 -5.22 -17.80
N GLU A 283 -19.37 -4.16 -17.18
CA GLU A 283 -19.35 -2.80 -17.73
C GLU A 283 -18.23 -2.59 -18.78
N LYS A 284 -17.43 -3.61 -19.06
CA LYS A 284 -16.26 -3.55 -19.98
C LYS A 284 -15.22 -2.49 -19.59
N LYS A 285 -15.14 -2.15 -18.31
CA LYS A 285 -14.09 -1.29 -17.76
C LYS A 285 -12.85 -2.08 -17.39
N LEU A 286 -13.00 -3.38 -17.18
CA LEU A 286 -11.96 -4.34 -16.91
C LEU A 286 -12.10 -5.50 -17.91
N GLU A 287 -11.24 -5.53 -18.93
CA GLU A 287 -11.20 -6.58 -19.93
C GLU A 287 -10.14 -7.63 -19.56
N GLY A 288 -10.14 -8.78 -20.22
CA GLY A 288 -9.14 -9.84 -20.01
C GLY A 288 -9.50 -10.89 -18.95
N ILE A 289 -10.57 -10.71 -18.15
CA ILE A 289 -11.05 -11.69 -17.18
C ILE A 289 -12.08 -12.61 -17.85
N SER A 290 -11.96 -13.93 -17.64
CA SER A 290 -12.91 -14.93 -18.14
C SER A 290 -13.87 -15.40 -17.06
N ASP A 291 -13.42 -15.61 -15.83
CA ASP A 291 -14.22 -16.10 -14.71
C ASP A 291 -13.65 -15.62 -13.36
N ILE A 292 -14.49 -15.58 -12.34
CA ILE A 292 -14.10 -15.22 -10.97
C ILE A 292 -14.74 -16.21 -10.02
N ARG A 293 -13.91 -16.89 -9.21
CA ARG A 293 -14.37 -17.87 -8.22
C ARG A 293 -13.80 -17.57 -6.85
N ASP A 294 -14.61 -17.80 -5.85
CA ASP A 294 -14.19 -17.86 -4.45
C ASP A 294 -13.94 -19.31 -4.07
N GLU A 295 -12.70 -19.67 -3.85
CA GLU A 295 -12.24 -21.00 -3.44
C GLU A 295 -11.75 -20.99 -1.98
N SER A 296 -12.14 -19.95 -1.20
CA SER A 296 -11.75 -19.85 0.20
C SER A 296 -12.35 -20.98 1.02
N ASP A 297 -11.53 -21.57 1.87
CA ASP A 297 -11.90 -22.65 2.78
C ASP A 297 -11.31 -22.46 4.19
N ARG A 298 -11.23 -23.53 4.98
CA ARG A 298 -10.68 -23.50 6.34
C ARG A 298 -9.16 -23.31 6.37
N ASP A 299 -8.49 -23.61 5.27
CA ASP A 299 -7.04 -23.49 5.14
C ASP A 299 -6.61 -22.07 4.78
N GLY A 300 -7.55 -21.23 4.29
CA GLY A 300 -7.30 -19.84 4.01
C GLY A 300 -8.17 -19.21 2.92
N MET A 301 -7.92 -17.92 2.69
CA MET A 301 -8.58 -17.15 1.64
C MET A 301 -7.95 -17.47 0.28
N ARG A 302 -8.81 -17.72 -0.73
CA ARG A 302 -8.38 -17.96 -2.10
C ARG A 302 -9.43 -17.45 -3.09
N ILE A 303 -9.20 -16.26 -3.67
CA ILE A 303 -10.02 -15.72 -4.76
C ILE A 303 -9.26 -15.97 -6.06
N VAL A 304 -9.86 -16.73 -6.98
CA VAL A 304 -9.28 -17.08 -8.27
C VAL A 304 -9.93 -16.26 -9.37
N ILE A 305 -9.14 -15.46 -10.06
CA ILE A 305 -9.53 -14.62 -11.20
C ILE A 305 -8.90 -15.25 -12.45
N GLU A 306 -9.68 -15.97 -13.24
CA GLU A 306 -9.20 -16.61 -14.47
C GLU A 306 -9.07 -15.59 -15.61
N LEU A 307 -7.94 -15.60 -16.29
CA LEU A 307 -7.68 -14.72 -17.42
C LEU A 307 -8.09 -15.36 -18.74
N LYS A 308 -8.38 -14.55 -19.75
CA LYS A 308 -8.52 -14.99 -21.13
C LYS A 308 -7.14 -15.40 -21.65
N ARG A 309 -7.11 -16.08 -22.80
CA ARG A 309 -5.86 -16.44 -23.46
C ARG A 309 -5.16 -15.18 -23.96
N ASP A 310 -3.83 -15.18 -23.93
CA ASP A 310 -2.96 -14.12 -24.46
C ASP A 310 -3.07 -12.76 -23.73
N GLU A 311 -3.62 -12.76 -22.52
CA GLU A 311 -3.70 -11.56 -21.67
C GLU A 311 -2.49 -11.47 -20.72
N GLU A 312 -1.96 -10.26 -20.52
CA GLU A 312 -0.84 -10.00 -19.61
C GLU A 312 -1.33 -9.86 -18.15
N PRO A 313 -1.03 -10.82 -17.24
CA PRO A 313 -1.58 -10.81 -15.88
C PRO A 313 -1.21 -9.58 -15.08
N GLN A 314 0.00 -9.03 -15.29
CA GLN A 314 0.48 -7.88 -14.54
C GLN A 314 -0.35 -6.62 -14.85
N ILE A 315 -0.78 -6.46 -16.08
CA ILE A 315 -1.61 -5.32 -16.50
C ILE A 315 -2.99 -5.42 -15.87
N ILE A 316 -3.60 -6.60 -15.90
CA ILE A 316 -4.90 -6.83 -15.28
C ILE A 316 -4.81 -6.63 -13.77
N LEU A 317 -3.75 -7.11 -13.13
CA LEU A 317 -3.51 -6.90 -11.70
C LEU A 317 -3.39 -5.40 -11.36
N ASN A 318 -2.68 -4.63 -12.19
CA ASN A 318 -2.57 -3.19 -12.02
C ASN A 318 -3.93 -2.47 -12.18
N HIS A 319 -4.77 -2.91 -13.11
CA HIS A 319 -6.15 -2.43 -13.24
C HIS A 319 -7.00 -2.76 -12.02
N LEU A 320 -6.88 -3.99 -11.49
CA LEU A 320 -7.56 -4.42 -10.27
C LEU A 320 -7.16 -3.54 -9.07
N TYR A 321 -5.88 -3.28 -8.87
CA TYR A 321 -5.41 -2.37 -7.82
C TYR A 321 -5.93 -0.94 -7.99
N LYS A 322 -6.01 -0.44 -9.22
CA LYS A 322 -6.43 0.95 -9.49
C LYS A 322 -7.93 1.16 -9.38
N GLN A 323 -8.74 0.16 -9.72
CA GLN A 323 -10.20 0.30 -9.87
C GLN A 323 -11.00 -0.38 -8.76
N THR A 324 -10.36 -1.14 -7.87
CA THR A 324 -11.03 -1.91 -6.82
C THR A 324 -10.38 -1.71 -5.45
N GLN A 325 -11.01 -2.26 -4.42
CA GLN A 325 -10.48 -2.28 -3.06
C GLN A 325 -9.33 -3.28 -2.86
N MET A 326 -8.81 -3.92 -3.90
CA MET A 326 -7.53 -4.64 -3.81
C MET A 326 -6.36 -3.71 -3.44
N GLN A 327 -6.50 -2.41 -3.67
CA GLN A 327 -5.66 -1.38 -3.09
C GLN A 327 -6.55 -0.33 -2.44
N CYS A 328 -6.25 0.02 -1.19
CA CYS A 328 -6.94 1.07 -0.47
C CYS A 328 -5.99 1.82 0.46
N SER A 329 -6.38 3.03 0.86
CA SER A 329 -5.60 3.83 1.81
C SER A 329 -6.14 3.66 3.23
N PHE A 330 -5.24 3.56 4.21
CA PHE A 330 -5.54 3.64 5.63
C PHE A 330 -5.03 4.97 6.18
N GLY A 331 -5.96 5.82 6.64
CA GLY A 331 -5.62 7.10 7.25
C GLY A 331 -5.26 6.92 8.71
N ILE A 332 -4.00 7.04 9.07
CA ILE A 332 -3.54 7.02 10.47
C ILE A 332 -3.99 8.30 11.16
N ASN A 333 -4.66 8.18 12.31
CA ASN A 333 -4.98 9.28 13.21
C ASN A 333 -4.90 8.78 14.66
N MET A 334 -3.77 9.02 15.30
CA MET A 334 -3.46 8.51 16.65
C MET A 334 -4.05 9.40 17.74
N LEU A 335 -5.38 9.55 17.73
CA LEU A 335 -6.13 10.32 18.71
C LEU A 335 -6.58 9.42 19.87
N ALA A 336 -6.22 9.74 21.10
CA ALA A 336 -6.63 9.03 22.29
C ALA A 336 -6.93 9.98 23.45
N ILE A 337 -7.56 9.48 24.52
CA ILE A 337 -7.80 10.24 25.75
C ILE A 337 -6.57 10.17 26.65
N VAL A 338 -6.05 11.35 27.02
CA VAL A 338 -4.95 11.52 27.95
C VAL A 338 -5.43 12.41 29.09
N ALA A 339 -5.45 11.91 30.32
CA ALA A 339 -5.93 12.66 31.51
C ALA A 339 -7.28 13.34 31.27
N GLY A 340 -8.24 12.61 30.67
CA GLY A 340 -9.60 13.09 30.40
C GLY A 340 -9.73 14.08 29.22
N ARG A 341 -8.69 14.26 28.40
CA ARG A 341 -8.71 15.17 27.24
C ARG A 341 -8.27 14.44 25.96
N PRO A 342 -8.91 14.68 24.80
CA PRO A 342 -8.46 14.12 23.56
C PRO A 342 -7.14 14.76 23.10
N LYS A 343 -6.16 13.94 22.75
CA LYS A 343 -4.83 14.37 22.28
C LYS A 343 -4.40 13.50 21.10
N VAL A 344 -3.87 14.14 20.04
CA VAL A 344 -3.18 13.43 18.96
C VAL A 344 -1.77 13.09 19.46
N LEU A 345 -1.41 11.82 19.35
CA LEU A 345 -0.16 11.27 19.89
C LEU A 345 0.83 10.97 18.78
N THR A 346 2.11 11.12 19.05
CA THR A 346 3.17 10.49 18.29
C THR A 346 3.35 9.04 18.77
N LEU A 347 4.04 8.20 18.00
CA LEU A 347 4.39 6.85 18.46
C LEU A 347 5.14 6.88 19.80
N ARG A 348 6.08 7.81 19.93
CA ARG A 348 6.86 7.99 21.17
C ARG A 348 5.99 8.40 22.34
N ASP A 349 5.01 9.31 22.13
CA ASP A 349 4.08 9.71 23.19
C ASP A 349 3.26 8.52 23.68
N ALA A 350 2.73 7.70 22.74
CA ALA A 350 1.94 6.51 23.09
C ALA A 350 2.74 5.51 23.94
N ILE A 351 4.00 5.26 23.55
CA ILE A 351 4.93 4.40 24.32
C ILE A 351 5.21 5.02 25.68
N GLY A 352 5.49 6.33 25.76
CA GLY A 352 5.77 7.03 27.00
C GLY A 352 4.61 6.93 28.01
N TYR A 353 3.37 7.20 27.57
CA TYR A 353 2.18 7.08 28.43
C TYR A 353 1.92 5.66 28.90
N PHE A 354 2.23 4.67 28.08
CA PHE A 354 2.17 3.27 28.50
C PHE A 354 3.21 2.95 29.58
N ILE A 355 4.46 3.38 29.42
CA ILE A 355 5.52 3.20 30.43
C ILE A 355 5.13 3.87 31.75
N ASP A 356 4.62 5.12 31.70
CA ASP A 356 4.19 5.85 32.89
C ASP A 356 3.04 5.13 33.60
N HIS A 357 2.07 4.62 32.84
CA HIS A 357 0.99 3.80 33.39
C HIS A 357 1.52 2.53 34.07
N ARG A 358 2.40 1.80 33.40
CA ARG A 358 3.01 0.58 34.00
C ARG A 358 3.81 0.89 35.25
N ARG A 359 4.54 2.00 35.26
CA ARG A 359 5.27 2.46 36.45
C ARG A 359 4.31 2.68 37.64
N GLU A 360 3.19 3.35 37.41
CA GLU A 360 2.15 3.56 38.42
C GLU A 360 1.56 2.24 38.93
N ILE A 361 1.20 1.32 38.00
CA ILE A 361 0.63 0.02 38.35
C ILE A 361 1.59 -0.80 39.21
N VAL A 362 2.87 -0.95 38.78
CA VAL A 362 3.88 -1.71 39.55
C VAL A 362 4.10 -1.08 40.93
N THR A 363 4.15 0.24 41.00
CA THR A 363 4.30 0.94 42.27
C THR A 363 3.11 0.67 43.20
N ARG A 364 1.87 0.83 42.75
CA ARG A 364 0.65 0.59 43.53
C ARG A 364 0.55 -0.89 43.96
N ARG A 365 0.83 -1.81 43.07
CA ARG A 365 0.89 -3.26 43.35
C ARG A 365 1.90 -3.55 44.44
N THR A 366 3.11 -3.02 44.37
CA THR A 366 4.17 -3.22 45.35
C THR A 366 3.79 -2.63 46.71
N ILE A 367 3.14 -1.47 46.74
CA ILE A 367 2.62 -0.90 47.96
C ILE A 367 1.53 -1.79 48.58
N PHE A 368 0.62 -2.32 47.77
CA PHE A 368 -0.43 -3.22 48.26
C PHE A 368 0.17 -4.52 48.82
N ASP A 369 1.08 -5.15 48.07
CA ASP A 369 1.76 -6.38 48.47
C ASP A 369 2.62 -6.13 49.72
N LEU A 370 3.26 -4.95 49.88
CA LEU A 370 4.01 -4.55 51.07
C LEU A 370 3.09 -4.45 52.27
N LYS A 371 1.97 -3.71 52.15
CA LYS A 371 0.96 -3.59 53.24
C LYS A 371 0.44 -4.95 53.68
N LYS A 372 0.19 -5.83 52.73
CA LYS A 372 -0.29 -7.19 53.01
C LYS A 372 0.78 -8.03 53.69
N ALA A 373 2.03 -7.94 53.23
CA ALA A 373 3.17 -8.63 53.83
C ALA A 373 3.48 -8.11 55.24
N GLU A 374 3.46 -6.77 55.48
CA GLU A 374 3.65 -6.17 56.80
C GLU A 374 2.52 -6.56 57.76
N ALA A 375 1.26 -6.57 57.29
CA ALA A 375 0.14 -7.07 58.09
C ALA A 375 0.29 -8.54 58.47
N ARG A 376 0.80 -9.39 57.56
CA ARG A 376 1.05 -10.81 57.84
C ARG A 376 2.24 -11.00 58.76
N ALA A 377 3.35 -10.27 58.53
CA ALA A 377 4.51 -10.26 59.42
C ALA A 377 4.17 -9.88 60.85
N HIS A 378 3.33 -8.83 61.00
CA HIS A 378 2.85 -8.40 62.29
C HIS A 378 2.10 -9.52 63.09
N ILE A 379 1.25 -10.29 62.36
CA ILE A 379 0.54 -11.43 62.96
C ILE A 379 1.56 -12.53 63.34
N LEU A 380 2.49 -12.88 62.43
CA LEU A 380 3.50 -13.93 62.67
C LEU A 380 4.46 -13.54 63.81
N GLU A 381 4.82 -12.29 63.94
CA GLU A 381 5.61 -11.78 65.06
C GLU A 381 4.90 -12.01 66.40
N GLY A 382 3.60 -11.71 66.47
CA GLY A 382 2.78 -12.03 67.66
C GLY A 382 2.74 -13.54 67.93
N LEU A 383 2.58 -14.37 66.90
CA LEU A 383 2.60 -15.84 67.05
C LEU A 383 4.00 -16.36 67.51
N LYS A 384 5.09 -15.77 66.98
CA LYS A 384 6.44 -16.09 67.45
C LYS A 384 6.62 -15.77 68.95
N ILE A 385 6.22 -14.57 69.36
CA ILE A 385 6.24 -14.17 70.77
C ILE A 385 5.41 -15.14 71.63
N ALA A 386 4.22 -15.54 71.19
CA ALA A 386 3.39 -16.52 71.91
C ALA A 386 4.05 -17.95 71.97
N LEU A 387 4.77 -18.33 70.92
CA LEU A 387 5.51 -19.60 70.90
C LEU A 387 6.76 -19.58 71.79
N ASP A 388 7.45 -18.46 71.90
CA ASP A 388 8.59 -18.27 72.79
C ASP A 388 8.15 -18.26 74.27
N TRP A 389 6.93 -17.80 74.55
CA TRP A 389 6.33 -17.78 75.90
C TRP A 389 5.18 -18.78 76.05
N LEU A 390 5.26 -19.97 75.39
CA LEU A 390 4.13 -20.87 75.17
C LEU A 390 3.41 -21.27 76.47
N ASP A 391 4.14 -21.74 77.47
CA ASP A 391 3.57 -22.21 78.73
C ASP A 391 2.84 -21.11 79.48
N ALA A 392 3.41 -19.90 79.51
CA ALA A 392 2.86 -18.73 80.14
C ALA A 392 1.57 -18.24 79.45
N VAL A 393 1.57 -18.23 78.08
CA VAL A 393 0.41 -17.87 77.29
C VAL A 393 -0.74 -18.87 77.43
N ILE A 394 -0.45 -20.16 77.44
CA ILE A 394 -1.49 -21.20 77.68
C ILE A 394 -2.11 -21.02 79.10
N GLU A 395 -1.31 -20.80 80.12
CA GLU A 395 -1.84 -20.65 81.49
C GLU A 395 -2.64 -19.32 81.64
N LEU A 396 -2.19 -18.25 80.98
CA LEU A 396 -2.99 -16.98 80.92
C LEU A 396 -4.37 -17.23 80.28
N ILE A 397 -4.44 -17.93 79.16
CA ILE A 397 -5.69 -18.22 78.48
C ILE A 397 -6.60 -19.10 79.35
N ARG A 398 -6.01 -20.12 80.01
CA ARG A 398 -6.79 -21.02 80.94
C ARG A 398 -7.32 -20.34 82.17
N SER A 399 -6.56 -19.41 82.73
CA SER A 399 -6.92 -18.65 83.94
C SER A 399 -7.94 -17.53 83.66
N SER A 400 -8.10 -17.11 82.45
CA SER A 400 -9.07 -16.06 82.07
C SER A 400 -10.50 -16.59 82.02
N ARG A 401 -11.47 -15.78 82.45
CA ARG A 401 -12.90 -16.18 82.49
C ARG A 401 -13.63 -16.14 81.15
N ASN A 402 -13.18 -15.36 80.23
CA ASN A 402 -13.75 -15.16 78.90
C ASN A 402 -12.64 -14.78 77.91
N PRO A 403 -12.90 -14.90 76.55
CA PRO A 403 -11.93 -14.52 75.51
C PRO A 403 -11.50 -13.05 75.54
N GLU A 404 -12.39 -12.14 75.99
CA GLU A 404 -12.06 -10.71 76.07
C GLU A 404 -11.02 -10.40 77.18
N GLU A 405 -11.17 -11.07 78.35
CA GLU A 405 -10.19 -10.98 79.42
C GLU A 405 -8.82 -11.57 79.04
N ALA A 406 -8.83 -12.75 78.34
CA ALA A 406 -7.60 -13.32 77.77
C ALA A 406 -6.95 -12.41 76.76
N LYS A 407 -7.74 -11.79 75.89
CA LYS A 407 -7.27 -10.81 74.90
C LYS A 407 -6.63 -9.59 75.60
N ALA A 408 -7.30 -9.00 76.59
CA ALA A 408 -6.76 -7.89 77.32
C ALA A 408 -5.46 -8.21 78.07
N GLY A 409 -5.40 -9.43 78.69
CA GLY A 409 -4.16 -9.95 79.32
C GLY A 409 -2.99 -10.13 78.37
N LEU A 410 -3.26 -10.69 77.20
CA LEU A 410 -2.25 -10.81 76.13
C LEU A 410 -1.73 -9.43 75.65
N MET A 411 -2.65 -8.50 75.46
CA MET A 411 -2.30 -7.12 75.04
C MET A 411 -1.50 -6.37 76.08
N ALA A 412 -1.81 -6.62 77.38
CA ALA A 412 -1.08 -5.98 78.51
C ALA A 412 0.27 -6.64 78.80
N GLY A 413 0.63 -7.75 78.05
CA GLY A 413 1.86 -8.50 78.30
C GLY A 413 1.95 -9.21 79.66
N GLN A 414 0.78 -9.56 80.24
CA GLN A 414 0.72 -10.22 81.55
C GLN A 414 1.46 -11.59 81.59
N PHE A 415 1.52 -12.31 80.48
CA PHE A 415 2.27 -13.56 80.32
C PHE A 415 3.79 -13.41 80.50
N ALA A 416 4.31 -12.19 80.40
CA ALA A 416 5.73 -11.88 80.64
C ALA A 416 6.00 -11.11 81.95
N ASP A 417 5.02 -10.97 82.86
CA ASP A 417 5.21 -10.31 84.15
C ASP A 417 6.03 -11.20 85.08
N PRO A 418 7.24 -10.76 85.50
CA PRO A 418 8.06 -11.53 86.44
C PRO A 418 7.38 -11.96 87.73
N ALA A 419 6.50 -11.11 88.23
CA ALA A 419 5.76 -11.43 89.46
C ALA A 419 4.67 -12.49 89.21
N TRP A 420 4.10 -12.51 87.99
CA TRP A 420 3.15 -13.54 87.61
C TRP A 420 3.77 -14.84 87.25
N LEU A 421 4.91 -14.84 86.49
CA LEU A 421 5.71 -16.04 86.17
C LEU A 421 6.27 -16.75 87.41
N ALA A 422 6.76 -16.01 88.41
CA ALA A 422 7.26 -16.57 89.70
C ALA A 422 6.15 -17.26 90.47
N LYS A 423 4.90 -16.86 90.39
CA LYS A 423 3.75 -17.53 91.00
C LYS A 423 3.40 -18.87 90.31
N LEU A 424 3.76 -19.01 89.07
CA LEU A 424 3.46 -20.18 88.24
C LEU A 424 4.64 -21.11 88.10
N GLU A 425 5.81 -20.77 88.70
CA GLU A 425 7.07 -21.50 88.60
C GLU A 425 7.55 -21.67 87.10
N ILE A 426 7.19 -20.69 86.23
CA ILE A 426 7.58 -20.72 84.81
C ILE A 426 8.85 -19.88 84.68
N ALA A 427 9.86 -20.45 83.98
CA ALA A 427 11.13 -19.76 83.66
C ALA A 427 10.92 -18.78 82.48
N SER A 428 11.47 -17.55 82.57
CA SER A 428 11.52 -16.64 81.40
C SER A 428 12.49 -17.20 80.35
N PRO A 429 12.18 -17.04 79.05
CA PRO A 429 13.06 -17.41 78.00
C PRO A 429 14.42 -16.69 78.09
N ALA A 430 15.50 -17.41 77.82
CA ALA A 430 16.85 -16.83 77.91
C ALA A 430 17.04 -15.59 76.98
N GLY A 431 17.49 -14.45 77.59
CA GLY A 431 17.78 -13.21 76.88
C GLY A 431 16.63 -12.17 76.84
N GLN A 432 15.44 -12.47 77.47
CA GLN A 432 14.26 -11.56 77.41
C GLN A 432 13.77 -11.13 78.81
N GLN A 433 14.65 -11.16 79.84
CA GLN A 433 14.28 -10.96 81.18
C GLN A 433 13.74 -9.55 81.55
N ASP A 434 14.00 -8.49 80.76
CA ASP A 434 13.63 -7.11 81.02
C ASP A 434 12.62 -6.51 80.01
N GLN A 435 12.14 -7.29 79.03
CA GLN A 435 11.17 -6.74 78.06
C GLN A 435 9.80 -7.39 78.23
N ARG A 436 8.75 -6.58 78.44
CA ARG A 436 7.35 -6.99 78.41
C ARG A 436 6.85 -6.77 77.01
N PRO A 437 6.72 -7.83 76.17
CA PRO A 437 6.21 -7.69 74.82
C PRO A 437 4.73 -7.31 74.92
N GLN A 438 4.39 -6.14 74.35
CA GLN A 438 3.00 -5.70 74.16
C GLN A 438 2.49 -6.21 72.81
N LEU A 439 1.38 -6.95 72.86
CA LEU A 439 0.72 -7.45 71.66
C LEU A 439 -0.37 -6.49 71.20
N SER A 440 -0.51 -6.33 69.89
CA SER A 440 -1.64 -5.62 69.34
C SER A 440 -2.93 -6.44 69.46
N GLU A 441 -4.06 -5.77 69.32
CA GLU A 441 -5.36 -6.44 69.29
C GLU A 441 -5.45 -7.57 68.24
N LYS A 442 -4.93 -7.31 67.03
CA LYS A 442 -4.90 -8.29 65.94
C LYS A 442 -3.98 -9.47 66.25
N GLN A 443 -2.82 -9.26 66.89
CA GLN A 443 -1.91 -10.33 67.33
C GLN A 443 -2.56 -11.18 68.44
N ALA A 444 -3.15 -10.55 69.45
CA ALA A 444 -3.86 -11.25 70.53
C ALA A 444 -5.03 -12.08 69.99
N GLN A 445 -5.81 -11.56 69.04
CA GLN A 445 -6.89 -12.26 68.40
C GLN A 445 -6.37 -13.50 67.63
N ALA A 446 -5.29 -13.34 66.85
CA ALA A 446 -4.66 -14.44 66.09
C ALA A 446 -4.11 -15.54 67.00
N ILE A 447 -3.61 -15.17 68.18
CA ILE A 447 -3.13 -16.16 69.19
C ILE A 447 -4.30 -16.94 69.75
N LEU A 448 -5.44 -16.30 70.13
CA LEU A 448 -6.62 -16.94 70.62
C LEU A 448 -7.33 -17.86 69.60
N GLU A 449 -7.22 -17.53 68.31
CA GLU A 449 -7.76 -18.34 67.20
C GLU A 449 -6.83 -19.49 66.77
N MET A 450 -5.61 -19.57 67.38
CA MET A 450 -4.63 -20.58 67.01
C MET A 450 -5.09 -21.96 67.46
N ARG A 451 -5.12 -22.90 66.50
CA ARG A 451 -5.48 -24.30 66.76
C ARG A 451 -4.35 -24.99 67.51
N LEU A 452 -4.68 -25.86 68.49
CA LEU A 452 -3.69 -26.67 69.28
C LEU A 452 -2.72 -27.50 68.40
N GLN A 453 -3.17 -27.91 67.20
CA GLN A 453 -2.31 -28.52 66.20
C GLN A 453 -1.05 -27.73 65.82
N ARG A 454 -1.13 -26.40 65.84
CA ARG A 454 -0.03 -25.48 65.49
C ARG A 454 1.00 -25.28 66.58
N LEU A 455 0.80 -25.92 67.74
CA LEU A 455 1.76 -25.87 68.86
C LEU A 455 2.81 -26.96 68.79
N THR A 456 2.74 -27.86 67.81
CA THR A 456 3.77 -28.92 67.60
C THR A 456 5.08 -28.34 67.12
N GLY A 457 6.22 -28.99 67.43
CA GLY A 457 7.54 -28.53 67.04
C GLY A 457 7.71 -28.29 65.56
N LEU A 458 7.15 -29.17 64.70
CA LEU A 458 7.19 -29.04 63.23
C LEU A 458 6.41 -27.83 62.74
N GLU A 459 5.29 -27.46 63.36
CA GLU A 459 4.50 -26.28 62.98
C GLU A 459 5.14 -24.97 63.49
N ARG A 460 5.84 -25.00 64.61
CA ARG A 460 6.68 -23.94 65.11
C ARG A 460 7.73 -23.54 64.07
N ASP A 461 8.48 -24.52 63.56
CA ASP A 461 9.51 -24.29 62.54
C ASP A 461 8.90 -23.72 61.26
N LYS A 462 7.70 -24.15 60.86
CA LYS A 462 6.99 -23.56 59.72
C LYS A 462 6.63 -22.10 59.93
N ILE A 463 6.15 -21.70 61.10
CA ILE A 463 5.82 -20.31 61.43
C ILE A 463 7.10 -19.45 61.40
N LEU A 464 8.21 -19.94 61.94
CA LEU A 464 9.48 -19.21 61.94
C LEU A 464 10.05 -19.06 60.53
N ASN A 465 9.96 -20.08 59.71
CA ASN A 465 10.39 -20.02 58.30
C ASN A 465 9.48 -19.05 57.50
N GLU A 466 8.14 -19.17 57.65
CA GLU A 466 7.20 -18.23 57.01
C GLU A 466 7.50 -16.78 57.42
N TYR A 467 7.79 -16.51 58.70
CA TYR A 467 8.16 -15.19 59.18
C TYR A 467 9.45 -14.67 58.55
N ALA A 468 10.50 -15.50 58.45
CA ALA A 468 11.76 -15.15 57.80
C ALA A 468 11.57 -14.85 56.30
N ASP A 469 10.78 -15.67 55.60
CA ASP A 469 10.47 -15.52 54.18
C ASP A 469 9.71 -14.19 53.94
N ILE A 470 8.73 -13.87 54.80
CA ILE A 470 7.98 -12.63 54.71
C ILE A 470 8.83 -11.39 54.99
N LEU A 471 9.75 -11.46 55.96
CA LEU A 471 10.68 -10.33 56.23
C LEU A 471 11.61 -10.10 55.03
N SER A 472 12.12 -11.18 54.41
CA SER A 472 12.87 -11.09 53.16
C SER A 472 12.08 -10.50 52.02
N LEU A 473 10.78 -10.86 51.88
CA LEU A 473 9.87 -10.27 50.93
C LEU A 473 9.62 -8.77 51.20
N ILE A 474 9.36 -8.37 52.44
CA ILE A 474 9.21 -6.96 52.84
C ILE A 474 10.45 -6.16 52.49
N GLN A 475 11.66 -6.69 52.78
CA GLN A 475 12.90 -6.02 52.39
C GLN A 475 12.98 -5.83 50.90
N ARG A 476 12.70 -6.88 50.11
CA ARG A 476 12.71 -6.81 48.64
C ARG A 476 11.68 -5.81 48.09
N LEU A 477 10.45 -5.77 48.61
CA LEU A 477 9.42 -4.81 48.24
C LEU A 477 9.81 -3.35 48.55
N LYS A 478 10.49 -3.13 49.68
CA LYS A 478 11.04 -1.81 50.02
C LYS A 478 12.17 -1.36 49.10
N GLU A 479 13.06 -2.29 48.72
CA GLU A 479 14.09 -2.03 47.72
C GLU A 479 13.51 -1.65 46.36
N ILE A 480 12.46 -2.33 45.90
CA ILE A 480 11.76 -2.00 44.67
C ILE A 480 11.19 -0.60 44.72
N LEU A 481 10.51 -0.24 45.83
CA LEU A 481 9.92 1.08 45.99
C LEU A 481 10.96 2.21 46.13
N ALA A 482 12.17 1.90 46.62
CA ALA A 482 13.26 2.88 46.77
C ALA A 482 14.01 3.16 45.44
N SER A 483 13.84 2.36 44.40
CA SER A 483 14.62 2.42 43.16
C SER A 483 13.74 2.41 41.94
N GLU A 484 13.71 3.52 41.21
CA GLU A 484 13.01 3.61 39.91
C GLU A 484 13.55 2.61 38.92
N SER A 485 14.86 2.33 38.94
CA SER A 485 15.47 1.35 38.04
C SER A 485 14.97 -0.08 38.27
N GLU A 486 14.67 -0.44 39.56
CA GLU A 486 14.09 -1.76 39.86
C GLU A 486 12.65 -1.87 39.33
N ILE A 487 11.85 -0.81 39.44
CA ILE A 487 10.49 -0.77 38.87
C ILE A 487 10.56 -0.97 37.34
N LEU A 488 11.47 -0.27 36.67
CA LEU A 488 11.67 -0.40 35.22
C LEU A 488 12.18 -1.80 34.82
N ASN A 489 13.05 -2.40 35.62
CA ASN A 489 13.52 -3.77 35.40
C ASN A 489 12.37 -4.80 35.50
N ILE A 490 11.46 -4.62 36.44
CA ILE A 490 10.26 -5.46 36.56
C ILE A 490 9.41 -5.33 35.31
N ILE A 491 9.15 -4.11 34.83
CA ILE A 491 8.39 -3.87 33.60
C ILE A 491 9.05 -4.56 32.40
N VAL A 492 10.37 -4.44 32.25
CA VAL A 492 11.12 -5.09 31.17
C VAL A 492 11.00 -6.61 31.24
N THR A 493 11.07 -7.17 32.46
CA THR A 493 10.95 -8.62 32.66
C THR A 493 9.57 -9.11 32.28
N GLU A 494 8.52 -8.46 32.75
CA GLU A 494 7.12 -8.77 32.41
C GLU A 494 6.86 -8.66 30.90
N LEU A 495 7.40 -7.64 30.23
CA LEU A 495 7.29 -7.49 28.80
C LEU A 495 8.02 -8.59 28.01
N ARG A 496 9.18 -9.04 28.48
CA ARG A 496 9.90 -10.16 27.86
C ARG A 496 9.13 -11.47 27.97
N GLU A 497 8.57 -11.75 29.14
CA GLU A 497 7.71 -12.92 29.36
C GLU A 497 6.47 -12.89 28.44
N LEU A 498 5.86 -11.71 28.25
CA LEU A 498 4.75 -11.53 27.33
C LEU A 498 5.15 -11.76 25.88
N LYS A 499 6.32 -11.26 25.46
CA LYS A 499 6.88 -11.49 24.13
C LYS A 499 7.14 -12.96 23.88
N GLU A 500 7.75 -13.67 24.85
CA GLU A 500 8.04 -15.09 24.72
C GLU A 500 6.76 -15.94 24.62
N LYS A 501 5.72 -15.56 25.36
CA LYS A 501 4.49 -16.34 25.43
C LYS A 501 3.49 -16.06 24.30
N PHE A 502 3.39 -14.82 23.83
CA PHE A 502 2.34 -14.36 22.90
C PHE A 502 2.91 -13.72 21.63
N GLY A 503 4.23 -13.58 21.51
CA GLY A 503 4.87 -13.03 20.32
C GLY A 503 4.68 -13.95 19.11
N ASP A 504 4.39 -13.37 17.97
CA ASP A 504 4.26 -14.02 16.68
C ASP A 504 5.00 -13.23 15.58
N GLU A 505 5.07 -13.80 14.39
CA GLU A 505 5.66 -13.14 13.23
C GLU A 505 4.73 -12.06 12.65
N ARG A 506 5.34 -11.08 11.98
CA ARG A 506 4.62 -10.05 11.25
C ARG A 506 3.81 -10.68 10.11
N ARG A 507 2.55 -10.26 9.96
CA ARG A 507 1.66 -10.70 8.87
C ARG A 507 1.73 -9.78 7.66
N THR A 508 1.81 -8.46 7.88
CA THR A 508 1.82 -7.45 6.81
C THR A 508 3.23 -7.15 6.35
N GLU A 509 3.52 -7.32 5.08
CA GLU A 509 4.82 -7.02 4.47
C GLU A 509 4.90 -5.54 4.07
N ILE A 510 6.05 -4.89 4.34
CA ILE A 510 6.29 -3.48 3.99
C ILE A 510 7.21 -3.44 2.78
N VAL A 511 6.72 -2.87 1.66
CA VAL A 511 7.45 -2.76 0.40
C VAL A 511 7.93 -1.32 0.20
N ASP A 512 9.22 -1.14 -0.06
CA ASP A 512 9.86 0.19 -0.18
C ASP A 512 9.54 0.93 -1.50
N GLN A 513 8.80 0.33 -2.42
CA GLN A 513 8.42 0.97 -3.67
C GLN A 513 7.42 2.11 -3.43
N THR A 514 7.80 3.32 -3.85
CA THR A 514 6.99 4.56 -3.71
C THR A 514 6.18 4.90 -4.96
N GLY A 515 6.10 4.02 -5.97
CA GLY A 515 5.39 4.28 -7.23
C GLY A 515 3.88 4.11 -7.10
N GLU A 516 3.10 5.18 -7.28
CA GLU A 516 1.69 5.03 -7.65
C GLU A 516 1.60 4.30 -8.99
N ILE A 517 0.63 3.38 -9.15
CA ILE A 517 0.34 2.75 -10.44
C ILE A 517 -0.10 3.85 -11.41
N THR A 518 0.76 4.14 -12.38
CA THR A 518 0.49 5.13 -13.41
C THR A 518 -0.49 4.58 -14.45
N LEU A 519 -1.03 5.45 -15.31
CA LEU A 519 -1.83 4.99 -16.45
C LEU A 519 -1.00 4.11 -17.38
N GLU A 520 0.29 4.41 -17.50
CA GLU A 520 1.26 3.68 -18.33
C GLU A 520 1.47 2.21 -17.89
N ASP A 521 1.42 1.94 -16.58
CA ASP A 521 1.54 0.58 -16.02
C ASP A 521 0.31 -0.31 -16.32
N THR A 522 -0.77 0.29 -16.82
CA THR A 522 -2.01 -0.40 -17.18
C THR A 522 -2.15 -0.63 -18.69
N ILE A 523 -1.11 -0.33 -19.50
CA ILE A 523 -1.17 -0.40 -20.95
C ILE A 523 -0.20 -1.47 -21.46
N VAL A 524 -0.73 -2.34 -22.35
CA VAL A 524 0.07 -3.37 -23.04
C VAL A 524 1.07 -2.68 -23.97
N GLU A 525 2.31 -3.18 -23.96
CA GLU A 525 3.32 -2.75 -24.90
C GLU A 525 3.18 -3.50 -26.22
N GLU A 526 2.75 -2.82 -27.26
CA GLU A 526 2.56 -3.38 -28.61
C GLU A 526 2.95 -2.36 -29.68
N ASP A 527 3.32 -2.86 -30.85
CA ASP A 527 3.63 -2.00 -31.99
C ASP A 527 2.35 -1.46 -32.63
N MET A 528 2.29 -0.14 -32.76
CA MET A 528 1.16 0.59 -33.33
C MET A 528 1.56 1.31 -34.61
N VAL A 529 0.69 1.28 -35.62
CA VAL A 529 0.76 2.12 -36.79
C VAL A 529 -0.01 3.41 -36.55
N VAL A 530 0.68 4.53 -36.51
CA VAL A 530 0.06 5.85 -36.43
C VAL A 530 -0.07 6.43 -37.84
N THR A 531 -1.28 6.84 -38.21
CA THR A 531 -1.58 7.46 -39.52
C THR A 531 -2.09 8.87 -39.32
N ILE A 532 -1.58 9.79 -40.13
CA ILE A 532 -1.98 11.19 -40.14
C ILE A 532 -2.40 11.56 -41.57
N SER A 533 -3.58 12.18 -41.72
CA SER A 533 -4.04 12.69 -42.99
C SER A 533 -3.61 14.12 -43.23
N HIS A 534 -3.64 14.57 -44.50
CA HIS A 534 -3.33 15.94 -44.91
C HIS A 534 -4.17 16.99 -44.23
N THR A 535 -5.44 16.72 -43.97
CA THR A 535 -6.36 17.61 -43.22
C THR A 535 -6.20 17.51 -41.70
N GLY A 536 -5.20 16.75 -41.21
CA GLY A 536 -4.83 16.69 -39.81
C GLY A 536 -5.66 15.72 -38.94
N TYR A 537 -6.16 14.61 -39.52
CA TYR A 537 -6.74 13.51 -38.72
C TYR A 537 -5.68 12.51 -38.33
N ILE A 538 -5.70 12.08 -37.08
CA ILE A 538 -4.76 11.11 -36.51
C ILE A 538 -5.49 9.93 -35.88
N LYS A 539 -4.92 8.75 -36.03
CA LYS A 539 -5.32 7.54 -35.30
C LYS A 539 -4.14 6.61 -35.11
N ARG A 540 -4.25 5.69 -34.16
CA ARG A 540 -3.39 4.53 -34.00
C ARG A 540 -4.15 3.24 -34.35
N THR A 541 -3.45 2.27 -34.88
CA THR A 541 -3.99 0.97 -35.26
C THR A 541 -2.91 -0.08 -34.98
N ALA A 542 -3.26 -1.24 -34.42
CA ALA A 542 -2.29 -2.30 -34.17
C ALA A 542 -1.56 -2.69 -35.47
N ALA A 543 -0.25 -2.81 -35.42
CA ALA A 543 0.58 -3.14 -36.60
C ALA A 543 0.22 -4.51 -37.20
N SER A 544 -0.22 -5.47 -36.39
CA SER A 544 -0.69 -6.79 -36.78
C SER A 544 -1.85 -6.80 -37.81
N LEU A 545 -2.61 -5.71 -37.91
CA LEU A 545 -3.70 -5.57 -38.87
C LEU A 545 -3.23 -5.29 -40.31
N TYR A 546 -1.92 -5.02 -40.53
CA TYR A 546 -1.34 -4.76 -41.84
C TYR A 546 -0.59 -6.03 -42.35
N ARG A 547 -1.24 -6.83 -43.22
CA ARG A 547 -0.63 -8.02 -43.84
C ARG A 547 0.25 -7.66 -45.04
N SER A 548 1.34 -8.39 -45.27
CA SER A 548 2.19 -8.24 -46.44
C SER A 548 1.44 -8.59 -47.75
N GLN A 549 1.73 -7.89 -48.86
CA GLN A 549 1.20 -8.16 -50.20
C GLN A 549 2.34 -8.36 -51.17
N ARG A 550 2.14 -9.28 -52.16
CA ARG A 550 3.11 -9.55 -53.22
C ARG A 550 3.17 -8.37 -54.23
N ARG A 551 4.26 -8.29 -54.94
CA ARG A 551 4.52 -7.28 -55.99
C ARG A 551 3.35 -7.20 -56.99
N GLY A 552 2.86 -5.96 -57.25
CA GLY A 552 1.72 -5.75 -58.18
C GLY A 552 0.32 -5.86 -57.53
N GLY A 553 0.20 -6.00 -56.20
CA GLY A 553 -1.07 -5.96 -55.46
C GLY A 553 -1.75 -4.60 -55.54
N LYS A 554 -3.11 -4.59 -55.49
CA LYS A 554 -3.92 -3.35 -55.51
C LYS A 554 -3.89 -2.51 -54.25
N GLY A 555 -3.03 -2.78 -53.25
CA GLY A 555 -2.99 -2.05 -51.99
C GLY A 555 -4.29 -2.15 -51.16
N LYS A 556 -4.21 -1.81 -49.89
CA LYS A 556 -5.37 -1.73 -48.99
C LYS A 556 -5.49 -0.32 -48.45
N THR A 557 -6.73 0.18 -48.33
CA THR A 557 -7.01 1.49 -47.75
C THR A 557 -6.59 1.51 -46.30
N GLY A 558 -5.64 2.38 -45.93
CA GLY A 558 -5.16 2.56 -44.52
C GLY A 558 -6.08 3.47 -43.71
N MET A 559 -6.87 4.33 -44.37
CA MET A 559 -7.77 5.27 -43.71
C MET A 559 -8.89 5.70 -44.68
N LYS A 560 -10.14 5.86 -44.22
CA LYS A 560 -11.17 6.56 -44.99
C LYS A 560 -10.96 8.05 -44.89
N THR A 561 -10.78 8.72 -46.02
CA THR A 561 -10.58 10.16 -46.13
C THR A 561 -11.80 10.81 -46.83
N LYS A 562 -11.92 12.11 -46.76
CA LYS A 562 -12.89 12.89 -47.57
C LYS A 562 -12.34 12.99 -49.01
N GLU A 563 -13.18 13.42 -49.97
CA GLU A 563 -12.82 13.50 -51.42
C GLU A 563 -11.53 14.31 -51.70
N GLU A 564 -11.13 15.24 -50.81
CA GLU A 564 -9.94 16.10 -50.95
C GLU A 564 -8.83 15.80 -49.88
N ASP A 565 -8.93 14.72 -49.09
CA ASP A 565 -7.97 14.37 -48.01
C ASP A 565 -7.24 13.09 -48.33
N PHE A 566 -5.97 12.98 -47.91
CA PHE A 566 -5.12 11.81 -48.13
C PHE A 566 -4.20 11.54 -46.94
N VAL A 567 -3.68 10.33 -46.82
CA VAL A 567 -2.71 9.97 -45.77
C VAL A 567 -1.35 10.61 -46.10
N GLU A 568 -0.91 11.53 -45.27
CA GLU A 568 0.35 12.25 -45.45
C GLU A 568 1.51 11.55 -44.73
N GLN A 569 1.28 11.00 -43.53
CA GLN A 569 2.31 10.35 -42.74
C GLN A 569 1.83 9.04 -42.14
N LEU A 570 2.74 8.05 -42.14
CA LEU A 570 2.56 6.76 -41.47
C LEU A 570 3.87 6.35 -40.82
N PHE A 571 3.81 5.87 -39.59
CA PHE A 571 4.97 5.37 -38.88
C PHE A 571 4.57 4.33 -37.82
N VAL A 572 5.53 3.52 -37.38
CA VAL A 572 5.38 2.48 -36.38
C VAL A 572 6.11 2.87 -35.10
N ALA A 573 5.42 2.77 -33.95
CA ALA A 573 5.96 3.09 -32.64
C ALA A 573 5.33 2.18 -31.57
N SER A 574 6.05 1.89 -30.49
CA SER A 574 5.47 1.18 -29.34
C SER A 574 4.37 2.01 -28.64
N SER A 575 3.35 1.33 -28.15
CA SER A 575 2.24 1.97 -27.40
C SER A 575 2.72 2.85 -26.24
N LYS A 576 3.85 2.52 -25.60
CA LYS A 576 4.43 3.25 -24.44
C LYS A 576 5.45 4.32 -24.81
N ASP A 577 5.83 4.46 -26.08
CA ASP A 577 6.80 5.45 -26.50
C ASP A 577 6.33 6.88 -26.26
N ASN A 578 7.29 7.79 -26.02
CA ASN A 578 7.03 9.22 -26.02
C ASN A 578 6.97 9.71 -27.46
N MET A 579 5.89 10.36 -27.83
CA MET A 579 5.68 10.95 -29.14
C MET A 579 5.99 12.43 -29.10
N LEU A 580 6.94 12.86 -29.89
CA LEU A 580 7.23 14.27 -30.13
C LEU A 580 6.65 14.67 -31.48
N PHE A 581 5.77 15.67 -31.46
CA PHE A 581 5.14 16.21 -32.65
C PHE A 581 5.78 17.57 -32.95
N PHE A 582 6.54 17.62 -34.04
CA PHE A 582 7.15 18.86 -34.49
C PHE A 582 6.29 19.49 -35.57
N THR A 583 6.06 20.78 -35.48
CA THR A 583 5.22 21.50 -36.41
C THR A 583 6.06 22.23 -37.46
N ASP A 584 5.43 22.53 -38.59
CA ASP A 584 6.01 23.32 -39.70
C ASP A 584 6.46 24.71 -39.25
N THR A 585 5.87 25.23 -38.15
CA THR A 585 6.25 26.51 -37.52
C THR A 585 7.42 26.39 -36.56
N GLY A 586 8.04 25.19 -36.38
CA GLY A 586 9.20 24.95 -35.53
C GLY A 586 8.90 24.78 -34.04
N ARG A 587 7.67 24.44 -33.67
CA ARG A 587 7.29 24.08 -32.30
C ARG A 587 7.28 22.56 -32.11
N VAL A 588 7.34 22.12 -30.84
CA VAL A 588 7.25 20.70 -30.49
C VAL A 588 6.25 20.50 -29.35
N TYR A 589 5.43 19.45 -29.47
CA TYR A 589 4.45 18.95 -28.52
C TYR A 589 4.79 17.51 -28.13
N GLN A 590 4.40 17.07 -26.96
CA GLN A 590 4.63 15.70 -26.47
C GLN A 590 3.31 15.03 -26.13
N LYS A 591 3.18 13.75 -26.55
CA LYS A 591 2.12 12.83 -26.15
C LYS A 591 2.67 11.42 -26.09
N LYS A 592 2.05 10.56 -25.29
CA LYS A 592 2.29 9.11 -25.35
C LYS A 592 1.50 8.49 -26.48
N VAL A 593 2.02 7.41 -27.10
CA VAL A 593 1.33 6.71 -28.20
C VAL A 593 -0.07 6.23 -27.78
N TYR A 594 -0.21 5.72 -26.56
CA TYR A 594 -1.51 5.28 -26.04
C TYR A 594 -2.54 6.41 -25.84
N GLU A 595 -2.13 7.67 -25.78
CA GLU A 595 -3.04 8.82 -25.74
C GLU A 595 -3.64 9.14 -27.10
N ILE A 596 -3.09 8.58 -28.20
CA ILE A 596 -3.61 8.75 -29.56
C ILE A 596 -4.86 7.90 -29.73
N PRO A 597 -5.95 8.43 -30.31
CA PRO A 597 -7.20 7.68 -30.50
C PRO A 597 -7.00 6.40 -31.29
N GLU A 598 -7.49 5.28 -30.78
CA GLU A 598 -7.50 4.01 -31.47
C GLU A 598 -8.60 3.95 -32.53
N GLY A 599 -8.29 3.33 -33.65
CA GLY A 599 -9.25 3.18 -34.73
C GLY A 599 -8.92 2.01 -35.65
N GLY A 600 -9.94 1.32 -36.15
CA GLY A 600 -9.79 0.30 -37.21
C GLY A 600 -9.22 0.90 -38.48
N ARG A 601 -8.68 0.07 -39.40
CA ARG A 601 -8.07 0.52 -40.67
C ARG A 601 -9.00 1.41 -41.50
N ALA A 602 -10.29 1.12 -41.54
CA ALA A 602 -11.26 1.89 -42.32
C ALA A 602 -11.85 3.13 -41.62
N THR A 603 -11.46 3.41 -40.40
CA THR A 603 -11.93 4.59 -39.66
C THR A 603 -11.13 5.85 -39.99
N ARG A 604 -11.75 7.02 -39.86
CA ARG A 604 -11.13 8.32 -40.15
C ARG A 604 -10.18 8.85 -39.10
N GLY A 605 -10.26 8.36 -37.85
CA GLY A 605 -9.55 8.94 -36.70
C GLY A 605 -10.15 10.23 -36.18
N LYS A 606 -9.40 10.97 -35.35
CA LYS A 606 -9.78 12.25 -34.75
C LYS A 606 -8.85 13.36 -35.23
N ALA A 607 -9.34 14.59 -35.27
CA ALA A 607 -8.54 15.74 -35.66
C ALA A 607 -7.40 16.01 -34.64
N ILE A 608 -6.19 16.21 -35.12
CA ILE A 608 -4.99 16.50 -34.31
C ILE A 608 -5.18 17.74 -33.42
N VAL A 609 -5.91 18.74 -33.89
CA VAL A 609 -6.24 19.93 -33.07
C VAL A 609 -6.99 19.62 -31.79
N ASN A 610 -7.68 18.47 -31.72
CA ASN A 610 -8.33 18.00 -30.49
C ASN A 610 -7.37 17.21 -29.59
N LEU A 611 -6.21 16.84 -30.07
CA LEU A 611 -5.18 16.10 -29.31
C LEU A 611 -4.05 17.04 -28.87
N LEU A 612 -3.66 17.98 -29.73
CA LEU A 612 -2.58 18.95 -29.51
C LEU A 612 -3.18 20.35 -29.54
N ASN A 613 -2.67 21.23 -28.69
CA ASN A 613 -3.09 22.64 -28.66
C ASN A 613 -2.33 23.44 -29.74
N LEU A 614 -2.64 23.13 -31.03
CA LEU A 614 -1.99 23.78 -32.17
C LEU A 614 -2.55 25.20 -32.37
N ALA A 615 -1.71 26.09 -32.91
CA ALA A 615 -2.15 27.40 -33.37
C ALA A 615 -2.91 27.29 -34.69
N ASP A 616 -3.69 28.34 -35.05
CA ASP A 616 -4.43 28.37 -36.31
C ASP A 616 -3.47 28.27 -37.51
N GLY A 617 -3.69 27.28 -38.39
CA GLY A 617 -2.89 27.03 -39.58
C GLY A 617 -1.62 26.21 -39.36
N GLU A 618 -1.26 25.91 -38.11
CA GLU A 618 -0.09 25.09 -37.78
C GLU A 618 -0.31 23.61 -38.13
N LYS A 619 0.68 22.99 -38.82
CA LYS A 619 0.63 21.59 -39.23
C LYS A 619 1.77 20.77 -38.62
N VAL A 620 1.53 19.50 -38.36
CA VAL A 620 2.60 18.59 -37.90
C VAL A 620 3.49 18.20 -39.10
N ALA A 621 4.76 18.56 -39.03
CA ALA A 621 5.77 18.31 -40.06
C ALA A 621 6.57 17.02 -39.82
N ALA A 622 6.85 16.66 -38.58
CA ALA A 622 7.58 15.46 -38.24
C ALA A 622 7.13 14.92 -36.88
N ILE A 623 7.23 13.59 -36.76
CA ILE A 623 6.89 12.90 -35.53
C ILE A 623 8.04 11.95 -35.20
N LEU A 624 8.43 11.92 -33.91
CA LEU A 624 9.44 11.01 -33.40
C LEU A 624 8.89 10.22 -32.22
N SER A 625 9.16 8.92 -32.21
CA SER A 625 9.01 8.05 -31.04
C SER A 625 10.31 8.04 -30.26
N ILE A 626 10.27 8.39 -28.99
CA ILE A 626 11.42 8.40 -28.11
C ILE A 626 11.26 7.30 -27.07
N LYS A 627 12.12 6.27 -27.14
CA LYS A 627 12.22 5.21 -26.14
C LYS A 627 13.11 5.67 -24.98
N GLY A 628 12.65 5.44 -23.73
CA GLY A 628 13.43 5.71 -22.52
C GLY A 628 13.56 7.18 -22.14
N ALA A 629 14.62 7.51 -21.39
CA ALA A 629 14.85 8.85 -20.83
C ALA A 629 15.34 9.87 -21.88
N PHE A 630 15.11 11.14 -21.59
CA PHE A 630 15.65 12.28 -22.36
C PHE A 630 17.08 12.60 -21.86
N ASP A 631 18.09 11.92 -22.42
CA ASP A 631 19.49 12.04 -22.05
C ASP A 631 20.25 13.14 -22.81
N GLU A 632 21.50 13.39 -22.44
CA GLU A 632 22.39 14.34 -23.08
C GLU A 632 23.23 13.73 -24.22
N GLU A 633 23.30 12.42 -24.33
CA GLU A 633 24.10 11.71 -25.31
C GLU A 633 23.42 11.68 -26.68
N ARG A 634 22.08 11.71 -26.70
CA ARG A 634 21.27 11.76 -27.93
C ARG A 634 20.95 13.21 -28.32
N ASN A 635 20.93 13.43 -29.64
CA ASN A 635 20.63 14.73 -30.20
C ASN A 635 19.41 14.66 -31.15
N LEU A 636 18.69 15.77 -31.26
CA LEU A 636 17.69 16.00 -32.28
C LEU A 636 18.32 16.81 -33.40
N LEU A 637 18.34 16.24 -34.60
CA LEU A 637 18.73 16.92 -35.83
C LEU A 637 17.48 17.32 -36.61
N MET A 638 17.38 18.58 -36.98
CA MET A 638 16.24 19.18 -37.67
C MET A 638 16.66 19.72 -39.02
N GLY A 639 15.83 19.54 -40.04
CA GLY A 639 16.04 20.07 -41.38
C GLY A 639 14.86 20.92 -41.84
N THR A 640 15.15 22.03 -42.56
CA THR A 640 14.11 22.92 -43.04
C THR A 640 14.03 22.89 -44.57
N ARG A 641 12.89 23.36 -45.10
CA ARG A 641 12.61 23.41 -46.52
C ARG A 641 13.61 24.26 -47.33
N LEU A 642 14.16 25.33 -46.75
CA LEU A 642 15.19 26.17 -47.37
C LEU A 642 16.61 25.67 -47.13
N GLY A 643 16.78 24.44 -46.60
CA GLY A 643 18.06 23.76 -46.48
C GLY A 643 18.90 24.16 -45.30
N VAL A 644 18.27 24.63 -44.23
CA VAL A 644 18.91 24.87 -42.93
C VAL A 644 18.88 23.60 -42.10
N VAL A 645 19.91 23.33 -41.30
CA VAL A 645 19.99 22.22 -40.36
C VAL A 645 20.35 22.69 -38.97
N LYS A 646 19.78 22.05 -37.97
CA LYS A 646 20.02 22.37 -36.56
C LYS A 646 20.17 21.08 -35.74
N LYS A 647 21.17 21.08 -34.84
CA LYS A 647 21.36 20.01 -33.88
C LYS A 647 21.13 20.53 -32.45
N SER A 648 20.36 19.81 -31.62
CA SER A 648 20.11 20.14 -30.20
C SER A 648 20.12 18.88 -29.37
N ALA A 649 20.66 18.92 -28.13
CA ALA A 649 20.63 17.77 -27.22
C ALA A 649 19.19 17.40 -26.85
N LEU A 650 18.88 16.10 -26.77
CA LEU A 650 17.56 15.58 -26.47
C LEU A 650 17.07 16.01 -25.07
N SER A 651 17.99 16.14 -24.09
CA SER A 651 17.70 16.63 -22.73
C SER A 651 17.01 18.01 -22.69
N ASN A 652 17.24 18.86 -23.70
CA ASN A 652 16.54 20.15 -23.83
C ASN A 652 15.02 20.03 -24.00
N TYR A 653 14.51 18.84 -24.28
CA TYR A 653 13.10 18.54 -24.57
C TYR A 653 12.43 17.65 -23.51
N ALA A 654 13.08 17.44 -22.34
CA ALA A 654 12.55 16.62 -21.26
C ALA A 654 11.27 17.19 -20.63
N ASN A 655 11.09 18.51 -20.65
CA ASN A 655 9.97 19.20 -20.01
C ASN A 655 9.17 20.02 -21.04
N ILE A 656 8.33 19.33 -21.81
CA ILE A 656 7.43 19.98 -22.78
C ILE A 656 6.08 20.28 -22.12
N ARG A 657 5.68 21.55 -22.12
CA ARG A 657 4.38 21.98 -21.58
C ARG A 657 3.26 21.58 -22.54
N THR A 658 2.03 21.48 -22.03
CA THR A 658 0.82 21.16 -22.84
C THR A 658 0.59 22.10 -24.03
N GLY A 659 1.04 23.35 -23.94
CA GLY A 659 1.00 24.33 -25.04
C GLY A 659 2.18 24.25 -26.02
N GLY A 660 3.05 23.22 -25.91
CA GLY A 660 4.25 23.09 -26.74
C GLY A 660 5.36 24.09 -26.37
N ILE A 661 6.57 23.81 -26.90
CA ILE A 661 7.75 24.68 -26.75
C ILE A 661 8.39 24.92 -28.12
N ILE A 662 9.19 25.96 -28.24
CA ILE A 662 9.96 26.26 -29.49
C ILE A 662 11.08 25.21 -29.62
N ALA A 663 11.15 24.54 -30.77
CA ALA A 663 12.18 23.61 -31.13
C ALA A 663 13.25 24.23 -32.04
N ILE A 664 12.85 25.08 -33.00
CA ILE A 664 13.71 25.81 -33.90
C ILE A 664 13.04 27.15 -34.28
N ASN A 665 13.82 28.23 -34.40
CA ASN A 665 13.36 29.49 -34.99
C ASN A 665 13.55 29.42 -36.51
N LEU A 666 12.48 29.65 -37.26
CA LEU A 666 12.46 29.61 -38.72
C LEU A 666 12.57 31.04 -39.29
N ASP A 667 13.15 31.16 -40.46
CA ASP A 667 13.14 32.40 -41.24
C ASP A 667 11.83 32.54 -42.01
N ASP A 668 11.47 33.74 -42.44
CA ASP A 668 10.22 34.00 -43.19
C ASP A 668 10.15 33.15 -44.47
N GLY A 669 9.02 32.42 -44.62
CA GLY A 669 8.82 31.53 -45.77
C GLY A 669 9.49 30.17 -45.67
N ASP A 670 10.24 29.87 -44.61
CA ASP A 670 10.77 28.54 -44.34
C ASP A 670 9.84 27.67 -43.51
N SER A 671 10.01 26.38 -43.56
CA SER A 671 9.23 25.42 -42.79
C SER A 671 10.09 24.23 -42.37
N LEU A 672 9.82 23.67 -41.21
CA LEU A 672 10.44 22.43 -40.75
C LEU A 672 9.93 21.26 -41.60
N ILE A 673 10.83 20.43 -42.17
CA ILE A 673 10.48 19.28 -43.03
C ILE A 673 10.82 17.93 -42.45
N GLY A 674 11.73 17.89 -41.48
CA GLY A 674 12.13 16.63 -40.89
C GLY A 674 12.92 16.79 -39.59
N VAL A 675 12.77 15.86 -38.73
CA VAL A 675 13.51 15.75 -37.47
C VAL A 675 13.97 14.30 -37.30
N ALA A 676 15.18 14.11 -36.83
CA ALA A 676 15.76 12.79 -36.58
C ALA A 676 16.49 12.75 -35.25
N LEU A 677 16.46 11.59 -34.57
CA LEU A 677 17.23 11.31 -33.38
C LEU A 677 18.62 10.80 -33.76
N THR A 678 19.68 11.35 -33.18
CA THR A 678 21.08 11.02 -33.53
C THR A 678 21.95 10.85 -32.27
N ASP A 679 23.09 10.18 -32.44
CA ASP A 679 24.12 9.98 -31.40
C ASP A 679 25.38 10.86 -31.59
N GLY A 680 25.36 11.80 -32.54
CA GLY A 680 26.49 12.69 -32.84
C GLY A 680 27.55 12.14 -33.78
N ARG A 681 27.46 10.85 -34.22
CA ARG A 681 28.46 10.14 -35.03
C ARG A 681 28.02 9.82 -36.44
N GLN A 682 26.86 10.24 -36.83
CA GLN A 682 26.18 9.86 -38.07
C GLN A 682 26.48 10.85 -39.21
N ASP A 683 26.11 10.46 -40.44
CA ASP A 683 26.13 11.35 -41.59
C ASP A 683 24.72 11.85 -41.90
N VAL A 684 24.59 13.04 -42.41
CA VAL A 684 23.33 13.68 -42.79
C VAL A 684 23.20 13.72 -44.29
N LEU A 685 22.12 13.21 -44.83
CA LEU A 685 21.77 13.29 -46.23
C LEU A 685 20.53 14.17 -46.42
N LEU A 686 20.67 15.27 -47.14
CA LEU A 686 19.57 16.11 -47.60
C LEU A 686 19.31 15.85 -49.07
N ALA A 687 18.02 15.78 -49.47
CA ALA A 687 17.65 15.63 -50.86
C ALA A 687 16.67 16.69 -51.29
N SER A 688 16.83 17.20 -52.48
CA SER A 688 15.97 18.25 -53.07
C SER A 688 14.92 17.64 -54.04
N LYS A 689 13.84 18.39 -54.24
CA LYS A 689 12.73 18.07 -55.14
C LYS A 689 13.21 17.78 -56.57
N ASN A 690 14.21 18.49 -57.07
CA ASN A 690 14.79 18.35 -58.40
C ASN A 690 15.81 17.22 -58.49
N GLY A 691 15.92 16.32 -57.50
CA GLY A 691 16.71 15.11 -57.54
C GLY A 691 18.21 15.28 -57.24
N LYS A 692 18.61 16.33 -56.55
CA LYS A 692 19.94 16.51 -55.99
C LYS A 692 20.00 16.08 -54.53
N SER A 693 21.18 15.70 -54.01
CA SER A 693 21.39 15.36 -52.60
C SER A 693 22.80 15.77 -52.15
N ILE A 694 22.96 16.08 -50.90
CA ILE A 694 24.23 16.33 -50.24
C ILE A 694 24.36 15.46 -48.98
N ARG A 695 25.53 14.82 -48.86
CA ARG A 695 25.89 14.03 -47.69
C ARG A 695 27.03 14.72 -46.94
N PHE A 696 26.92 14.99 -45.69
CA PHE A 696 27.93 15.58 -44.83
C PHE A 696 27.91 14.95 -43.43
N ARG A 697 29.01 15.11 -42.66
CA ARG A 697 29.09 14.54 -41.30
C ARG A 697 28.25 15.36 -40.33
N GLU A 698 27.54 14.69 -39.44
CA GLU A 698 26.79 15.34 -38.34
C GLU A 698 27.70 16.21 -37.46
N ALA A 699 28.96 15.81 -37.25
CA ALA A 699 29.96 16.55 -36.51
C ALA A 699 30.21 17.97 -37.07
N ASP A 700 29.97 18.23 -38.37
CA ASP A 700 30.06 19.55 -38.99
C ASP A 700 28.93 20.48 -38.52
N THR A 701 27.92 19.93 -37.80
CA THR A 701 26.82 20.71 -37.22
C THR A 701 26.97 20.76 -35.71
N ARG A 702 27.36 21.90 -35.17
CA ARG A 702 27.49 22.08 -33.71
C ARG A 702 26.14 22.01 -33.02
N ALA A 703 26.10 21.45 -31.81
CA ALA A 703 24.89 21.47 -30.94
C ALA A 703 24.54 22.91 -30.53
N GLN A 704 23.24 23.23 -30.53
CA GLN A 704 22.71 24.57 -30.25
C GLN A 704 21.52 24.47 -29.31
N GLY A 705 21.18 25.56 -28.62
CA GLY A 705 19.97 25.64 -27.78
C GLY A 705 18.67 25.57 -28.61
N ARG A 706 17.51 25.34 -27.96
CA ARG A 706 16.21 25.18 -28.62
C ARG A 706 15.77 26.36 -29.47
N ASP A 707 16.05 27.57 -29.05
CA ASP A 707 15.58 28.85 -29.62
C ASP A 707 16.54 29.46 -30.60
N THR A 708 17.29 28.68 -31.36
CA THR A 708 18.21 29.12 -32.42
C THR A 708 17.72 28.76 -33.81
N ARG A 709 18.24 29.41 -34.84
CA ARG A 709 17.85 29.23 -36.27
C ARG A 709 18.56 28.06 -36.96
N GLY A 710 19.66 27.57 -36.44
CA GLY A 710 20.47 26.56 -37.09
C GLY A 710 21.56 27.13 -38.02
N VAL A 711 22.03 26.29 -38.96
CA VAL A 711 23.12 26.60 -39.92
C VAL A 711 22.78 26.05 -41.29
N ARG A 712 23.31 26.61 -42.37
CA ARG A 712 23.05 26.16 -43.75
C ARG A 712 23.57 24.75 -43.97
N GLY A 713 22.71 23.84 -44.38
CA GLY A 713 22.99 22.42 -44.71
C GLY A 713 23.26 22.22 -46.18
N MET A 714 22.41 22.76 -47.08
CA MET A 714 22.49 22.63 -48.52
C MET A 714 22.27 24.02 -49.20
N THR A 715 22.97 24.29 -50.31
CA THR A 715 22.69 25.42 -51.18
C THR A 715 21.78 24.94 -52.30
N LEU A 716 20.59 25.52 -52.36
CA LEU A 716 19.57 25.22 -53.37
C LEU A 716 19.70 26.11 -54.62
N GLU A 717 19.24 25.63 -55.73
CA GLU A 717 19.05 26.43 -56.96
C GLU A 717 17.69 27.14 -56.88
N ASP A 718 17.49 28.15 -57.75
CA ASP A 718 16.21 28.86 -57.79
C ASP A 718 15.04 27.87 -57.99
N ASP A 719 13.97 28.05 -57.25
CA ASP A 719 12.77 27.24 -57.21
C ASP A 719 12.91 25.77 -56.74
N ASP A 720 14.11 25.34 -56.26
CA ASP A 720 14.29 24.04 -55.63
C ASP A 720 14.06 24.12 -54.10
N VAL A 721 13.61 23.03 -53.52
CA VAL A 721 13.37 22.89 -52.06
C VAL A 721 13.88 21.58 -51.57
N VAL A 722 14.31 21.47 -50.33
CA VAL A 722 14.63 20.21 -49.66
C VAL A 722 13.30 19.50 -49.33
N ILE A 723 13.22 18.22 -49.75
CA ILE A 723 12.02 17.38 -49.54
C ILE A 723 12.22 16.29 -48.49
N GLY A 724 13.47 16.02 -48.09
CA GLY A 724 13.76 14.96 -47.15
C GLY A 724 15.14 15.06 -46.55
N MET A 725 15.23 14.67 -45.32
CA MET A 725 16.46 14.55 -44.51
C MET A 725 16.54 13.12 -43.99
N GLU A 726 17.65 12.44 -44.24
CA GLU A 726 17.95 11.13 -43.66
C GLU A 726 19.24 11.20 -42.86
N VAL A 727 19.27 10.51 -41.75
CA VAL A 727 20.44 10.37 -40.89
C VAL A 727 21.02 8.96 -41.08
N ILE A 728 22.25 8.91 -41.53
CA ILE A 728 22.92 7.70 -42.00
C ILE A 728 23.92 7.24 -40.93
N ASN A 729 23.77 5.99 -40.48
CA ASN A 729 24.79 5.35 -39.67
C ASN A 729 25.88 4.72 -40.58
N PRO A 730 27.09 5.29 -40.60
CA PRO A 730 28.17 4.79 -41.46
C PRO A 730 28.67 3.38 -41.10
N GLN A 731 28.30 2.84 -39.94
CA GLN A 731 28.69 1.52 -39.46
C GLN A 731 27.71 0.42 -39.91
N THR A 732 26.54 0.78 -40.43
CA THR A 732 25.56 -0.20 -40.92
C THR A 732 26.04 -0.77 -42.28
N ALA A 733 26.71 -1.93 -42.24
CA ALA A 733 27.14 -2.65 -43.42
C ALA A 733 25.92 -3.01 -44.28
N SER A 734 25.97 -2.80 -45.61
CA SER A 734 24.94 -3.11 -46.60
C SER A 734 23.68 -2.25 -46.60
N SER A 735 23.73 -0.97 -46.19
CA SER A 735 22.60 -0.07 -46.37
C SER A 735 22.62 0.65 -47.72
N THR A 736 21.45 0.80 -48.33
CA THR A 736 21.25 1.51 -49.58
C THR A 736 20.29 2.69 -49.40
N ILE A 737 20.35 3.67 -50.28
CA ILE A 737 19.44 4.81 -50.29
C ILE A 737 18.31 4.51 -51.27
N PHE A 738 17.13 4.35 -50.74
CA PHE A 738 15.90 4.23 -51.51
C PHE A 738 15.41 5.63 -51.90
N THR A 739 15.12 5.84 -53.18
CA THR A 739 14.58 7.10 -53.71
C THR A 739 13.33 6.79 -54.52
N ILE A 740 12.28 7.57 -54.35
CA ILE A 740 11.02 7.42 -55.07
C ILE A 740 10.50 8.75 -55.57
N THR A 741 9.83 8.73 -56.72
CA THR A 741 9.22 9.86 -57.37
C THR A 741 7.70 9.78 -57.41
N GLU A 742 7.01 10.88 -57.66
CA GLU A 742 5.56 11.02 -57.58
C GLU A 742 4.80 10.07 -58.53
N ASN A 743 5.35 9.69 -59.67
CA ASN A 743 4.72 8.79 -60.65
C ASN A 743 5.05 7.31 -60.40
N GLY A 744 5.46 6.90 -59.19
CA GLY A 744 5.67 5.50 -58.79
C GLY A 744 7.00 4.87 -59.28
N TYR A 745 7.95 5.66 -59.73
CA TYR A 745 9.28 5.19 -60.09
C TYR A 745 10.23 5.34 -58.91
N GLY A 746 10.98 4.32 -58.60
CA GLY A 746 11.97 4.35 -57.52
C GLY A 746 13.14 3.43 -57.78
N LYS A 747 14.14 3.51 -56.91
CA LYS A 747 15.35 2.71 -56.98
C LYS A 747 16.07 2.67 -55.65
N ARG A 748 16.99 1.72 -55.53
CA ARG A 748 18.00 1.72 -54.47
C ARG A 748 19.35 2.12 -55.07
N THR A 749 20.14 2.85 -54.29
CA THR A 749 21.50 3.20 -54.74
C THR A 749 22.45 2.96 -53.56
N GLU A 750 23.62 2.37 -53.81
CA GLU A 750 24.65 2.13 -52.82
C GLU A 750 25.06 3.44 -52.12
N LEU A 751 25.25 3.35 -50.80
CA LEU A 751 25.61 4.50 -49.98
C LEU A 751 26.98 5.09 -50.40
N ASP A 752 27.88 4.28 -50.91
CA ASP A 752 29.24 4.70 -51.34
C ASP A 752 29.24 5.59 -52.60
N GLU A 753 28.17 5.56 -53.36
CA GLU A 753 27.99 6.50 -54.47
C GLU A 753 27.73 7.95 -54.00
N TYR A 754 27.33 8.14 -52.72
CA TYR A 754 27.13 9.46 -52.13
C TYR A 754 28.35 9.87 -51.35
N ARG A 755 29.29 10.55 -52.01
CA ARG A 755 30.49 11.03 -51.37
C ARG A 755 30.18 12.02 -50.24
N VAL A 756 30.90 11.91 -49.11
CA VAL A 756 30.84 12.90 -48.05
C VAL A 756 31.42 14.25 -48.54
N GLN A 757 30.67 15.31 -48.32
CA GLN A 757 31.04 16.69 -48.71
C GLN A 757 31.00 17.59 -47.52
N SER A 758 31.59 18.79 -47.64
CA SER A 758 31.37 19.84 -46.63
C SER A 758 29.94 20.35 -46.71
N ARG A 759 29.37 20.68 -45.54
CA ARG A 759 28.05 21.29 -45.43
C ARG A 759 27.93 22.57 -46.28
N ALA A 760 26.72 22.94 -46.70
CA ALA A 760 26.43 24.09 -47.55
C ALA A 760 26.85 23.97 -49.03
N GLY A 761 27.23 22.79 -49.53
CA GLY A 761 27.45 22.54 -50.98
C GLY A 761 26.18 22.45 -51.79
N LYS A 762 26.30 22.41 -53.16
CA LYS A 762 25.18 22.21 -54.12
C LYS A 762 24.75 20.75 -54.25
N GLY A 763 25.49 19.79 -53.68
CA GLY A 763 25.19 18.36 -53.72
C GLY A 763 25.51 17.66 -55.06
N VAL A 764 25.04 16.40 -55.22
CA VAL A 764 25.17 15.53 -56.39
C VAL A 764 23.81 15.02 -56.82
N ILE A 765 23.64 14.62 -58.08
CA ILE A 765 22.41 14.00 -58.58
C ILE A 765 22.16 12.67 -57.86
N THR A 766 20.98 12.49 -57.25
CA THR A 766 20.53 11.26 -56.63
C THR A 766 19.65 10.43 -57.57
N ILE A 767 18.73 11.07 -58.31
CA ILE A 767 17.93 10.48 -59.36
C ILE A 767 17.69 11.51 -60.46
N LYS A 768 17.66 11.09 -61.68
CA LYS A 768 17.38 11.99 -62.83
C LYS A 768 15.86 12.18 -62.96
N THR A 769 15.36 13.34 -62.67
CA THR A 769 13.94 13.73 -62.83
C THR A 769 13.59 14.02 -64.29
N SER A 770 12.36 13.70 -64.71
CA SER A 770 11.78 13.98 -66.01
C SER A 770 10.24 13.89 -65.94
N ASP A 771 9.54 14.33 -66.97
CA ASP A 771 8.07 14.22 -67.02
C ASP A 771 7.54 12.79 -66.83
N ARG A 772 8.34 11.77 -67.17
CA ARG A 772 8.00 10.34 -67.03
C ARG A 772 7.89 9.92 -65.57
N ASN A 773 8.86 10.26 -64.76
CA ASN A 773 8.94 9.81 -63.36
C ASN A 773 8.53 10.86 -62.35
N GLY A 774 8.43 12.12 -62.74
CA GLY A 774 8.04 13.21 -61.85
C GLY A 774 9.13 13.68 -60.93
N CYS A 775 8.77 14.51 -59.97
CA CYS A 775 9.67 15.04 -58.94
C CYS A 775 9.91 14.00 -57.83
N VAL A 776 10.99 14.17 -57.08
CA VAL A 776 11.29 13.30 -55.91
C VAL A 776 10.34 13.61 -54.77
N VAL A 777 9.77 12.57 -54.18
CA VAL A 777 8.84 12.65 -53.06
C VAL A 777 9.54 12.30 -51.75
N ALA A 778 10.34 11.23 -51.74
CA ALA A 778 11.01 10.78 -50.52
C ALA A 778 12.32 10.07 -50.81
N ILE A 779 13.22 10.12 -49.83
CA ILE A 779 14.41 9.29 -49.71
C ILE A 779 14.38 8.53 -48.38
N LYS A 780 14.90 7.30 -48.35
CA LYS A 780 15.00 6.50 -47.10
C LYS A 780 16.25 5.65 -47.11
N GLN A 781 16.97 5.60 -45.98
CA GLN A 781 18.03 4.60 -45.79
C GLN A 781 17.36 3.24 -45.51
N VAL A 782 17.73 2.19 -46.24
CA VAL A 782 17.12 0.87 -46.14
C VAL A 782 18.17 -0.24 -46.17
N THR A 783 17.84 -1.37 -45.52
CA THR A 783 18.56 -2.67 -45.59
C THR A 783 17.68 -3.73 -46.24
N ASP A 784 18.23 -4.87 -46.60
CA ASP A 784 17.48 -5.97 -47.25
C ASP A 784 16.39 -6.56 -46.37
N ASP A 785 16.47 -6.35 -45.03
CA ASP A 785 15.47 -6.80 -44.07
C ASP A 785 14.30 -5.84 -43.90
N ASN A 786 14.25 -4.71 -44.58
CA ASN A 786 13.20 -3.75 -44.43
C ASN A 786 12.05 -3.95 -45.43
N ASP A 787 10.85 -3.64 -44.96
CA ASP A 787 9.65 -3.49 -45.80
C ASP A 787 9.24 -1.99 -45.81
N LEU A 788 8.73 -1.55 -46.94
CA LEU A 788 8.26 -0.19 -47.13
C LEU A 788 6.77 -0.15 -47.40
N MET A 789 6.13 0.84 -46.83
CA MET A 789 4.75 1.23 -47.12
C MET A 789 4.75 2.44 -48.04
N LEU A 790 4.22 2.27 -49.26
CA LEU A 790 4.03 3.35 -50.24
C LEU A 790 2.59 3.88 -50.11
N ILE A 791 2.44 5.17 -50.08
CA ILE A 791 1.15 5.85 -49.80
C ILE A 791 0.88 6.83 -50.95
N THR A 792 -0.35 6.76 -51.52
CA THR A 792 -0.83 7.68 -52.55
C THR A 792 -1.75 8.77 -51.97
N ASP A 793 -1.94 9.88 -52.68
CA ASP A 793 -2.87 10.98 -52.40
C ASP A 793 -4.34 10.52 -52.30
N GLN A 794 -4.68 9.37 -52.91
CA GLN A 794 -6.00 8.75 -52.82
C GLN A 794 -6.13 7.77 -51.64
N GLY A 795 -5.12 7.69 -50.76
CA GLY A 795 -5.12 6.86 -49.56
C GLY A 795 -4.88 5.37 -49.81
N LYS A 796 -4.39 4.97 -50.98
CA LYS A 796 -3.95 3.59 -51.23
C LYS A 796 -2.61 3.36 -50.56
N ILE A 797 -2.46 2.17 -49.91
CA ILE A 797 -1.22 1.76 -49.24
C ILE A 797 -0.79 0.44 -49.76
N ILE A 798 0.48 0.31 -50.22
CA ILE A 798 1.11 -0.93 -50.63
C ILE A 798 2.32 -1.20 -49.74
N ARG A 799 2.43 -2.43 -49.21
CA ARG A 799 3.63 -2.94 -48.55
C ARG A 799 4.54 -3.64 -49.62
N ASN A 800 5.75 -3.14 -49.79
CA ASN A 800 6.76 -3.67 -50.71
C ASN A 800 7.98 -4.16 -49.92
N ARG A 801 8.45 -5.38 -50.22
CA ARG A 801 9.74 -5.86 -49.74
C ARG A 801 10.87 -5.12 -50.46
N ILE A 802 11.85 -4.65 -49.73
CA ILE A 802 12.96 -3.87 -50.28
C ILE A 802 13.81 -4.72 -51.24
N THR A 803 13.93 -6.03 -50.99
CA THR A 803 14.62 -6.99 -51.86
C THR A 803 14.08 -7.00 -53.29
N ASP A 804 12.83 -6.66 -53.51
CA ASP A 804 12.19 -6.59 -54.82
C ASP A 804 12.59 -5.34 -55.63
N THR A 805 13.26 -4.36 -54.99
CA THR A 805 13.74 -3.15 -55.64
C THR A 805 15.21 -3.30 -56.02
N ARG A 806 15.54 -3.15 -57.35
CA ARG A 806 16.91 -3.25 -57.83
C ARG A 806 17.81 -2.13 -57.32
N VAL A 807 19.07 -2.51 -57.04
CA VAL A 807 20.14 -1.52 -56.79
C VAL A 807 20.67 -0.99 -58.11
N ILE A 808 20.66 0.33 -58.28
CA ILE A 808 21.01 1.00 -59.55
C ILE A 808 21.74 2.32 -59.21
N GLY A 809 22.70 2.69 -60.08
CA GLY A 809 23.51 3.92 -59.90
C GLY A 809 22.67 5.21 -59.84
N ARG A 810 23.27 6.26 -59.25
CA ARG A 810 22.64 7.58 -58.97
C ARG A 810 22.03 8.23 -60.22
N ASN A 811 22.74 8.26 -61.34
CA ASN A 811 22.36 9.02 -62.52
C ASN A 811 21.41 8.25 -63.43
N THR A 812 20.30 7.71 -62.88
CA THR A 812 19.27 6.96 -63.59
C THR A 812 17.85 7.47 -63.18
N GLN A 813 16.81 7.07 -63.96
CA GLN A 813 15.42 7.45 -63.72
C GLN A 813 14.65 6.50 -62.78
N GLY A 814 15.28 5.39 -62.31
CA GLY A 814 14.65 4.36 -61.48
C GLY A 814 13.78 3.37 -62.30
N VAL A 815 13.16 2.42 -61.62
CA VAL A 815 12.22 1.42 -62.13
C VAL A 815 10.82 1.65 -61.57
N ARG A 816 9.78 1.20 -62.25
CA ARG A 816 8.40 1.33 -61.76
C ARG A 816 8.18 0.37 -60.58
N LEU A 817 7.84 0.90 -59.43
CA LEU A 817 7.57 0.15 -58.16
C LEU A 817 6.08 0.03 -57.89
N MET A 818 5.30 1.03 -58.30
CA MET A 818 3.85 1.06 -58.14
C MET A 818 3.21 1.54 -59.45
N VAL A 819 2.09 0.97 -59.83
CA VAL A 819 1.25 1.48 -60.89
C VAL A 819 0.26 2.45 -60.25
N THR A 820 0.40 3.73 -60.60
CA THR A 820 -0.55 4.79 -60.23
C THR A 820 -1.60 4.96 -61.30
N GLU A 821 -2.82 5.31 -60.93
CA GLU A 821 -3.89 5.67 -61.85
C GLU A 821 -3.67 7.09 -62.42
N GLU A 822 -4.43 7.45 -63.46
CA GLU A 822 -4.40 8.82 -64.04
C GLU A 822 -4.77 9.81 -62.91
N HIS A 823 -3.89 10.77 -62.61
CA HIS A 823 -3.98 11.74 -61.49
C HIS A 823 -3.74 11.20 -60.07
N GLU A 824 -3.28 9.94 -59.93
CA GLU A 824 -2.84 9.41 -58.65
C GLU A 824 -1.31 9.56 -58.48
N ARG A 825 -0.86 10.13 -57.37
CA ARG A 825 0.57 10.36 -57.07
C ARG A 825 0.99 9.74 -55.74
N ILE A 826 2.22 9.26 -55.66
CA ILE A 826 2.82 8.89 -54.39
C ILE A 826 3.14 10.20 -53.61
N VAL A 827 2.73 10.24 -52.33
CA VAL A 827 2.94 11.40 -51.47
C VAL A 827 3.79 11.09 -50.24
N ALA A 828 3.84 9.84 -49.78
CA ALA A 828 4.64 9.47 -48.62
C ALA A 828 5.17 8.04 -48.66
N VAL A 829 6.27 7.79 -47.90
CA VAL A 829 6.87 6.47 -47.72
C VAL A 829 7.22 6.27 -46.26
N ALA A 830 6.79 5.15 -45.69
CA ALA A 830 7.15 4.73 -44.33
C ALA A 830 7.93 3.40 -44.35
N LYS A 831 8.87 3.25 -43.43
CA LYS A 831 9.68 2.03 -43.25
C LYS A 831 9.08 1.22 -42.08
N LEU A 832 8.85 -0.09 -42.27
CA LEU A 832 8.42 -1.02 -41.24
C LEU A 832 9.62 -1.58 -40.48
N ALA A 833 9.49 -1.72 -39.16
CA ALA A 833 10.59 -2.10 -38.26
C ALA A 833 10.78 -3.62 -38.11
N GLU A 834 9.72 -4.44 -38.30
CA GLU A 834 9.75 -5.88 -38.09
C GLU A 834 9.26 -6.68 -39.30
N ARG A 835 9.85 -7.88 -39.49
CA ARG A 835 9.31 -8.93 -40.37
C ARG A 835 8.33 -9.77 -39.56
N ASP A 836 7.12 -10.04 -40.10
CA ASP A 836 6.28 -11.14 -39.67
C ASP A 836 6.92 -12.46 -40.15
N ASP A 837 7.50 -13.23 -39.23
CA ASP A 837 8.07 -14.58 -39.49
C ASP A 837 6.99 -15.67 -39.68
N ASP A 838 5.82 -15.34 -40.21
CA ASP A 838 4.70 -16.29 -40.48
C ASP A 838 4.86 -17.14 -41.76
N GLU A 839 6.09 -17.50 -42.19
CA GLU A 839 6.26 -18.44 -43.28
C GLU A 839 6.38 -19.94 -42.87
N THR A 840 6.30 -20.26 -41.55
CA THR A 840 6.49 -21.67 -41.11
C THR A 840 5.20 -22.46 -40.90
N THR A 841 4.02 -21.84 -40.94
CA THR A 841 2.74 -22.54 -40.68
C THR A 841 1.93 -22.93 -41.91
N ASP A 842 2.19 -22.37 -43.08
CA ASP A 842 1.42 -22.71 -44.30
C ASP A 842 2.01 -23.90 -45.13
N ARG A 843 3.15 -24.47 -44.77
CA ARG A 843 3.70 -25.65 -45.43
C ARG A 843 3.30 -26.99 -44.82
N GLU A 844 2.77 -26.99 -43.59
CA GLU A 844 2.34 -28.23 -42.92
C GLU A 844 0.84 -28.56 -43.11
N ILE A 845 0.07 -27.70 -43.78
CA ILE A 845 -1.37 -27.91 -43.98
C ILE A 845 -1.70 -28.44 -45.39
N GLU A 846 -0.78 -28.39 -46.36
CA GLU A 846 -1.04 -28.91 -47.73
C GLU A 846 -0.61 -30.39 -47.96
N GLU A 847 -0.02 -31.09 -46.97
CA GLU A 847 0.37 -32.50 -47.12
C GLU A 847 -0.45 -33.50 -46.28
N ALA A 848 -1.59 -33.15 -45.73
CA ALA A 848 -2.42 -34.10 -45.02
C ALA A 848 -3.85 -34.16 -45.59
N ASP A 849 -3.96 -34.68 -46.80
CA ASP A 849 -5.21 -35.32 -47.27
C ASP A 849 -4.88 -36.73 -47.79
N PRO A 850 -5.21 -37.78 -47.04
CA PRO A 850 -5.34 -39.10 -47.65
C PRO A 850 -6.79 -39.54 -47.60
N LEU A 851 -7.32 -39.69 -48.75
CA LEU A 851 -8.40 -40.64 -49.12
C LEU A 851 -8.51 -41.86 -48.20
N GLY A 852 -9.69 -42.18 -47.80
CA GLY A 852 -10.01 -43.47 -47.24
C GLY A 852 -11.37 -43.57 -46.59
N GLY A 853 -12.44 -43.65 -47.38
CA GLY A 853 -13.73 -44.11 -46.89
C GLY A 853 -13.70 -45.54 -46.38
N VAL A 854 -14.60 -45.89 -45.49
CA VAL A 854 -15.44 -47.14 -45.48
C VAL A 854 -16.37 -47.06 -44.25
N ALA A 855 -17.72 -47.08 -44.58
CA ALA A 855 -18.82 -47.77 -43.99
C ALA A 855 -19.02 -47.91 -42.47
N ALA A 856 -20.20 -47.44 -42.01
CA ALA A 856 -20.90 -47.95 -40.86
C ALA A 856 -21.32 -49.45 -41.04
N PRO A 857 -21.52 -50.21 -39.96
CA PRO A 857 -22.89 -50.57 -39.61
C PRO A 857 -23.20 -50.67 -38.13
N GLY A 858 -24.50 -50.36 -37.82
CA GLY A 858 -25.47 -51.28 -37.18
C GLY A 858 -25.51 -51.35 -35.67
N GLU A 859 -26.57 -50.81 -35.14
CA GLU A 859 -27.45 -51.22 -34.05
C GLU A 859 -27.11 -52.51 -33.26
N GLU A 860 -27.34 -52.43 -32.00
CA GLU A 860 -28.04 -53.27 -31.01
C GLU A 860 -27.28 -53.51 -29.68
N ALA A 861 -27.86 -53.13 -28.66
CA ALA A 861 -28.35 -53.62 -27.39
C ALA A 861 -28.17 -52.64 -26.26
#